data_93eadcb4521b87249af04b1bc4843902
#
_entry.id   93eadcb4521b87249af04b1bc4843902
#
_cell.length_a   1.000
_cell.length_b   1.000
_cell.length_c   1.000
_cell.angle_alpha   90.00
_cell.angle_beta   90.00
_cell.angle_gamma   90.00
#
_symmetry.space_group_name_H-M   'P 1'
#
loop_
_entity.id
_entity.type
_entity.pdbx_description
1 polymer ?
#
loop_
_entity_poly.entity_id
_entity_poly.type
_entity_poly.pdbx_seq_one_letter_code
_entity_poly.pdbx_strand_id
1 'polypeptide(L)'
;MKNEDLIERLFGGELPPYPSFKEGIRRAPHRESHLSEADMELALKNALRYIPKKHHEALAPEFMRELKEHGRIYGYRFRPEGELHGKPIDEYEGRCIEGRACQVMIDNNLDFDVALYPYELVTYGETGQVCQNWMQYRLIKEYLKELTQEQTLVVESGHPLGLFRSHKFSPRVIISNGLMVGMFDNQADFNRAAALGVANYGQMTAGGWMYIGPQGIVHGTFNTLLNAGRLKLGIPQNEDLTGRLFVSAGLGGMSGAQGKAAEIAGAVSIIAEVDISRIMTRYEQGWVNRYTDSFAQAVEWAKEELAAKRPCAIAYNGNVVDLLEYLIENNVHVDLLSDQTSCHVPYDGGYCPQGITFEERTRLLDEDKETFVKLVNKSLVHHYELICELDKRGTYFFDYGNSFLKAVYDAGVKEICKNGVDEKDGFIFPSYVEDILGPQLFDYGYGPFRWLCLSGKQEDLDATDRAAMECIDPNRRYQDRDNYVWVRDAKKNKLVVGTKARILYQDAMGRMKIALKFNEMVRNGEIGPVMLGRDHHDTGGTDSPFRETSNIKDGSNIMADMAIQCYAGNAARGMSLIALHNGGGVGIGKSINGGFGMVLDGSERVDTILSMAMPWDTMCGVARRAWARNENSISTVIEYNEANKLTDHITLPNIACDELVKKTVKEFNK
;
A
#
# COMPACT_ATOMS: atom_id res chain seq x y z
N MET A 1 -17.21 2.08 31.96
CA MET A 1 -17.89 0.84 31.55
C MET A 1 -16.99 -0.33 31.95
N LYS A 2 -17.50 -1.42 32.53
CA LYS A 2 -16.69 -2.61 32.80
C LYS A 2 -16.55 -3.36 31.47
N ASN A 3 -15.33 -3.86 31.13
CA ASN A 3 -15.10 -4.60 29.87
C ASN A 3 -16.02 -5.83 29.71
N GLU A 4 -16.35 -6.48 30.82
CA GLU A 4 -17.30 -7.60 30.83
C GLU A 4 -18.69 -7.20 30.28
N ASP A 5 -19.15 -5.98 30.54
CA ASP A 5 -20.43 -5.49 30.05
C ASP A 5 -20.44 -5.29 28.52
N LEU A 6 -19.30 -4.91 27.92
CA LEU A 6 -19.18 -4.69 26.49
C LEU A 6 -19.17 -6.01 25.70
N ILE A 7 -18.37 -6.99 26.15
CA ILE A 7 -18.30 -8.32 25.55
C ILE A 7 -19.66 -9.04 25.70
N GLU A 8 -20.29 -8.98 26.87
CA GLU A 8 -21.59 -9.59 27.08
C GLU A 8 -22.68 -8.92 26.20
N ARG A 9 -22.63 -7.60 26.02
CA ARG A 9 -23.55 -6.89 25.11
C ARG A 9 -23.39 -7.31 23.66
N LEU A 10 -22.14 -7.47 23.18
CA LEU A 10 -21.85 -7.81 21.79
C LEU A 10 -22.05 -9.27 21.45
N PHE A 11 -21.70 -10.16 22.36
CA PHE A 11 -21.57 -11.59 22.09
C PHE A 11 -22.35 -12.47 23.07
N GLY A 12 -23.04 -11.87 24.06
CA GLY A 12 -23.75 -12.60 25.11
C GLY A 12 -25.18 -13.01 24.76
N GLY A 13 -25.73 -12.55 23.63
CA GLY A 13 -27.03 -12.98 23.13
C GLY A 13 -27.06 -14.41 22.62
N GLU A 14 -28.12 -14.81 21.94
CA GLU A 14 -28.15 -16.05 21.18
C GLU A 14 -27.10 -16.02 20.07
N LEU A 15 -26.45 -17.16 19.83
CA LEU A 15 -25.49 -17.26 18.75
C LEU A 15 -26.21 -17.09 17.40
N PRO A 16 -25.77 -16.15 16.54
CA PRO A 16 -26.35 -16.04 15.20
C PRO A 16 -26.12 -17.34 14.40
N PRO A 17 -26.93 -17.64 13.39
CA PRO A 17 -26.71 -18.81 12.56
C PRO A 17 -25.34 -18.73 11.87
N TYR A 18 -24.73 -19.90 11.57
CA TYR A 18 -23.50 -19.89 10.77
C TYR A 18 -23.80 -19.31 9.38
N PRO A 19 -23.05 -18.29 8.91
CA PRO A 19 -23.42 -17.56 7.70
C PRO A 19 -23.15 -18.37 6.44
N SER A 20 -23.97 -18.14 5.42
CA SER A 20 -23.68 -18.60 4.06
C SER A 20 -22.68 -17.68 3.38
N PHE A 21 -21.97 -18.19 2.37
CA PHE A 21 -21.07 -17.41 1.53
C PHE A 21 -21.71 -17.25 0.15
N LYS A 22 -21.71 -16.01 -0.35
CA LYS A 22 -22.27 -15.71 -1.68
C LYS A 22 -21.32 -16.26 -2.75
N GLU A 23 -21.88 -16.95 -3.74
CA GLU A 23 -21.15 -17.40 -4.91
C GLU A 23 -20.60 -16.21 -5.70
N GLY A 24 -19.39 -16.33 -6.27
CA GLY A 24 -18.73 -15.27 -7.03
C GLY A 24 -17.91 -14.29 -6.18
N ILE A 25 -18.05 -14.30 -4.85
CA ILE A 25 -17.18 -13.51 -3.97
C ILE A 25 -15.88 -14.28 -3.73
N ARG A 26 -14.75 -13.62 -3.99
CA ARG A 26 -13.41 -14.22 -3.81
C ARG A 26 -13.16 -14.61 -2.37
N ARG A 27 -12.50 -15.75 -2.20
CA ARG A 27 -12.07 -16.30 -0.90
C ARG A 27 -10.56 -16.36 -0.84
N ALA A 28 -9.99 -16.11 0.33
CA ALA A 28 -8.56 -16.29 0.53
C ALA A 28 -8.16 -17.77 0.28
N PRO A 29 -6.99 -18.02 -0.34
CA PRO A 29 -6.51 -19.38 -0.51
C PRO A 29 -6.29 -20.05 0.84
N HIS A 30 -6.44 -21.37 0.86
CA HIS A 30 -6.08 -22.16 2.03
C HIS A 30 -4.59 -21.95 2.37
N ARG A 31 -4.29 -21.83 3.64
CA ARG A 31 -2.92 -21.72 4.15
C ARG A 31 -2.75 -22.71 5.27
N GLU A 32 -1.95 -23.75 5.04
CA GLU A 32 -1.64 -24.69 6.10
C GLU A 32 -1.02 -23.98 7.30
N SER A 33 -1.57 -24.27 8.48
CA SER A 33 -0.93 -23.90 9.73
C SER A 33 -0.17 -25.10 10.27
N HIS A 34 1.15 -25.04 10.31
CA HIS A 34 1.98 -26.07 10.94
C HIS A 34 2.04 -25.87 12.47
N LEU A 35 0.87 -25.67 13.08
CA LEU A 35 0.76 -25.49 14.52
C LEU A 35 0.87 -26.82 15.26
N SER A 36 1.67 -26.84 16.33
CA SER A 36 1.66 -27.93 17.29
C SER A 36 0.31 -28.00 18.01
N GLU A 37 0.01 -29.14 18.68
CA GLU A 37 -1.18 -29.27 19.51
C GLU A 37 -1.27 -28.16 20.57
N ALA A 38 -0.17 -27.84 21.22
CA ALA A 38 -0.09 -26.74 22.18
C ALA A 38 -0.38 -25.35 21.54
N ASP A 39 0.06 -25.14 20.31
CA ASP A 39 -0.24 -23.91 19.58
C ASP A 39 -1.71 -23.85 19.14
N MET A 40 -2.31 -24.96 18.73
CA MET A 40 -3.75 -25.04 18.43
C MET A 40 -4.60 -24.72 19.64
N GLU A 41 -4.23 -25.25 20.84
CA GLU A 41 -4.88 -24.87 22.10
C GLU A 41 -4.75 -23.36 22.39
N LEU A 42 -3.57 -22.79 22.12
CA LEU A 42 -3.33 -21.36 22.33
C LEU A 42 -4.15 -20.52 21.36
N ALA A 43 -4.19 -20.88 20.08
CA ALA A 43 -5.01 -20.21 19.06
C ALA A 43 -6.50 -20.21 19.45
N LEU A 44 -7.00 -21.36 19.91
CA LEU A 44 -8.38 -21.48 20.36
C LEU A 44 -8.67 -20.61 21.58
N LYS A 45 -7.79 -20.60 22.59
CA LYS A 45 -7.90 -19.70 23.76
C LYS A 45 -7.91 -18.23 23.33
N ASN A 46 -7.07 -17.86 22.37
CA ASN A 46 -7.01 -16.49 21.84
C ASN A 46 -8.29 -16.08 21.08
N ALA A 47 -8.93 -16.99 20.39
CA ALA A 47 -10.22 -16.70 19.75
C ALA A 47 -11.36 -16.62 20.77
N LEU A 48 -11.42 -17.57 21.69
CA LEU A 48 -12.49 -17.62 22.71
C LEU A 48 -12.43 -16.47 23.72
N ARG A 49 -11.30 -15.77 23.87
CA ARG A 49 -11.18 -14.63 24.79
C ARG A 49 -12.15 -13.46 24.48
N TYR A 50 -12.70 -13.40 23.27
CA TYR A 50 -13.69 -12.39 22.85
C TYR A 50 -15.13 -12.79 23.19
N ILE A 51 -15.37 -14.01 23.63
CA ILE A 51 -16.68 -14.63 23.72
C ILE A 51 -17.02 -14.94 25.19
N PRO A 52 -18.24 -14.67 25.66
CA PRO A 52 -18.70 -15.10 26.98
C PRO A 52 -18.61 -16.61 27.17
N LYS A 53 -18.18 -17.06 28.33
CA LYS A 53 -17.93 -18.49 28.66
C LYS A 53 -19.07 -19.43 28.31
N LYS A 54 -20.33 -18.96 28.42
CA LYS A 54 -21.54 -19.74 28.12
C LYS A 54 -21.61 -20.25 26.68
N HIS A 55 -20.87 -19.64 25.75
CA HIS A 55 -20.82 -20.03 24.33
C HIS A 55 -19.56 -20.80 23.94
N HIS A 56 -18.58 -20.98 24.84
CA HIS A 56 -17.30 -21.62 24.51
C HIS A 56 -17.47 -23.06 24.05
N GLU A 57 -18.36 -23.85 24.69
CA GLU A 57 -18.60 -25.24 24.31
C GLU A 57 -19.15 -25.37 22.87
N ALA A 58 -20.03 -24.47 22.47
CA ALA A 58 -20.61 -24.46 21.12
C ALA A 58 -19.62 -23.98 20.05
N LEU A 59 -18.76 -22.99 20.37
CA LEU A 59 -17.88 -22.34 19.39
C LEU A 59 -16.51 -22.99 19.28
N ALA A 60 -16.01 -23.67 20.30
CA ALA A 60 -14.69 -24.30 20.25
C ALA A 60 -14.53 -25.28 19.07
N PRO A 61 -15.48 -26.20 18.79
CA PRO A 61 -15.40 -27.08 17.62
C PRO A 61 -15.48 -26.34 16.29
N GLU A 62 -16.23 -25.23 16.23
CA GLU A 62 -16.37 -24.39 15.04
C GLU A 62 -15.05 -23.67 14.74
N PHE A 63 -14.45 -23.01 15.71
CA PHE A 63 -13.18 -22.32 15.57
C PHE A 63 -12.03 -23.29 15.22
N MET A 64 -12.07 -24.50 15.72
CA MET A 64 -11.10 -25.54 15.33
C MET A 64 -11.27 -25.98 13.88
N ARG A 65 -12.50 -26.03 13.35
CA ARG A 65 -12.72 -26.27 11.91
C ARG A 65 -12.16 -25.13 11.08
N GLU A 66 -12.45 -23.87 11.43
CA GLU A 66 -11.89 -22.71 10.72
C GLU A 66 -10.35 -22.74 10.71
N LEU A 67 -9.72 -23.05 11.87
CA LEU A 67 -8.27 -23.15 11.96
C LEU A 67 -7.69 -24.25 11.04
N LYS A 68 -8.35 -25.40 10.94
CA LYS A 68 -7.94 -26.50 10.06
C LYS A 68 -8.20 -26.21 8.58
N GLU A 69 -9.33 -25.59 8.25
CA GLU A 69 -9.76 -25.35 6.87
C GLU A 69 -9.11 -24.11 6.27
N HIS A 70 -8.76 -23.11 7.09
CA HIS A 70 -8.27 -21.83 6.60
C HIS A 70 -6.91 -21.40 7.18
N GLY A 71 -6.32 -22.20 8.05
CA GLY A 71 -5.07 -21.86 8.75
C GLY A 71 -5.21 -20.75 9.79
N ARG A 72 -6.41 -20.22 9.99
CA ARG A 72 -6.73 -19.13 10.93
C ARG A 72 -8.17 -19.23 11.43
N ILE A 73 -8.45 -18.59 12.57
CA ILE A 73 -9.81 -18.44 13.11
C ILE A 73 -10.33 -17.06 12.74
N TYR A 74 -11.27 -17.00 11.83
CA TYR A 74 -11.91 -15.75 11.38
C TYR A 74 -13.17 -15.41 12.18
N GLY A 75 -13.82 -16.39 12.82
CA GLY A 75 -15.08 -16.21 13.54
C GLY A 75 -16.20 -15.78 12.61
N TYR A 76 -16.36 -16.44 11.48
CA TYR A 76 -17.30 -16.07 10.40
C TYR A 76 -18.74 -15.87 10.89
N ARG A 77 -19.14 -16.58 11.93
CA ARG A 77 -20.47 -16.43 12.56
C ARG A 77 -20.76 -15.00 13.01
N PHE A 78 -19.74 -14.22 13.34
CA PHE A 78 -19.84 -12.87 13.84
C PHE A 78 -19.69 -11.77 12.77
N ARG A 79 -19.54 -12.14 11.50
CA ARG A 79 -19.56 -11.16 10.44
C ARG A 79 -20.93 -10.45 10.32
N PRO A 80 -20.99 -9.23 9.77
CA PRO A 80 -22.26 -8.59 9.42
C PRO A 80 -23.05 -9.43 8.43
N GLU A 81 -24.37 -9.33 8.48
CA GLU A 81 -25.24 -9.95 7.47
C GLU A 81 -25.10 -9.22 6.12
N GLY A 82 -25.16 -9.99 5.03
CA GLY A 82 -25.08 -9.44 3.69
C GLY A 82 -23.68 -8.98 3.27
N GLU A 83 -23.65 -8.08 2.31
CA GLU A 83 -22.43 -7.45 1.77
C GLU A 83 -22.12 -6.18 2.56
N LEU A 84 -20.86 -6.00 2.90
CA LEU A 84 -20.39 -4.79 3.59
C LEU A 84 -20.01 -3.74 2.54
N HIS A 85 -20.54 -2.53 2.71
CA HIS A 85 -20.20 -1.36 1.89
C HIS A 85 -19.95 -0.14 2.77
N GLY A 86 -19.00 0.70 2.37
CA GLY A 86 -18.78 1.99 3.01
C GLY A 86 -19.97 2.92 2.80
N LYS A 87 -20.47 3.55 3.85
CA LYS A 87 -21.63 4.44 3.86
C LYS A 87 -21.23 5.88 4.17
N PRO A 88 -22.11 6.87 3.87
CA PRO A 88 -21.95 8.23 4.36
C PRO A 88 -21.81 8.31 5.88
N ILE A 89 -21.01 9.25 6.38
CA ILE A 89 -20.68 9.38 7.82
C ILE A 89 -21.92 9.55 8.71
N ASP A 90 -22.99 10.14 8.17
CA ASP A 90 -24.23 10.39 8.92
C ASP A 90 -25.02 9.10 9.18
N GLU A 91 -24.72 8.01 8.51
CA GLU A 91 -25.29 6.69 8.78
C GLU A 91 -24.56 5.91 9.88
N TYR A 92 -23.45 6.46 10.39
CA TYR A 92 -22.69 5.85 11.48
C TYR A 92 -22.97 6.52 12.82
N GLU A 93 -23.21 5.70 13.83
CA GLU A 93 -23.33 6.15 15.22
C GLU A 93 -21.95 6.39 15.84
N GLY A 94 -21.85 7.36 16.73
CA GLY A 94 -20.63 7.65 17.48
C GLY A 94 -20.68 8.98 18.22
N ARG A 95 -20.00 9.05 19.37
CA ARG A 95 -19.97 10.23 20.25
C ARG A 95 -19.05 11.34 19.73
N CYS A 96 -18.09 11.01 18.85
CA CYS A 96 -17.23 11.98 18.20
C CYS A 96 -17.15 11.71 16.71
N ILE A 97 -16.81 12.74 15.95
CA ILE A 97 -16.72 12.67 14.49
C ILE A 97 -15.61 11.71 14.03
N GLU A 98 -14.49 11.70 14.74
CA GLU A 98 -13.35 10.83 14.41
C GLU A 98 -13.73 9.35 14.56
N GLY A 99 -14.52 8.97 15.57
CA GLY A 99 -15.01 7.61 15.73
C GLY A 99 -15.92 7.19 14.59
N ARG A 100 -16.81 8.07 14.11
CA ARG A 100 -17.64 7.82 12.91
C ARG A 100 -16.81 7.74 11.65
N ALA A 101 -15.86 8.65 11.47
CA ALA A 101 -14.96 8.66 10.31
C ALA A 101 -14.12 7.38 10.21
N CYS A 102 -13.57 6.90 11.33
CA CYS A 102 -12.83 5.63 11.36
C CYS A 102 -13.71 4.44 10.98
N GLN A 103 -14.99 4.44 11.38
CA GLN A 103 -15.94 3.40 10.98
C GLN A 103 -16.20 3.42 9.47
N VAL A 104 -16.36 4.60 8.85
CA VAL A 104 -16.44 4.75 7.38
C VAL A 104 -15.22 4.14 6.72
N MET A 105 -14.03 4.48 7.22
CA MET A 105 -12.77 4.01 6.63
C MET A 105 -12.59 2.49 6.76
N ILE A 106 -12.95 1.88 7.89
CA ILE A 106 -12.92 0.43 8.07
C ILE A 106 -13.84 -0.27 7.07
N ASP A 107 -15.08 0.19 6.97
CA ASP A 107 -16.07 -0.43 6.08
C ASP A 107 -15.69 -0.22 4.61
N ASN A 108 -15.10 0.93 4.26
CA ASN A 108 -14.55 1.15 2.91
C ASN A 108 -13.38 0.21 2.59
N ASN A 109 -12.50 -0.10 3.56
CA ASN A 109 -11.43 -1.07 3.39
C ASN A 109 -11.93 -2.50 3.15
N LEU A 110 -13.11 -2.82 3.68
CA LEU A 110 -13.74 -4.14 3.62
C LEU A 110 -14.93 -4.19 2.65
N ASP A 111 -15.18 -3.10 1.94
CA ASP A 111 -16.23 -3.00 0.94
C ASP A 111 -16.09 -4.12 -0.11
N PHE A 112 -17.19 -4.80 -0.41
CA PHE A 112 -17.19 -5.98 -1.28
C PHE A 112 -16.81 -5.65 -2.73
N ASP A 113 -16.94 -4.40 -3.16
CA ASP A 113 -16.47 -3.91 -4.46
C ASP A 113 -14.98 -3.55 -4.44
N VAL A 114 -14.35 -3.45 -3.26
CA VAL A 114 -12.98 -2.96 -3.08
C VAL A 114 -12.03 -4.03 -2.54
N ALA A 115 -12.44 -4.76 -1.50
CA ALA A 115 -11.60 -5.74 -0.81
C ALA A 115 -11.31 -6.98 -1.66
N LEU A 116 -10.07 -7.48 -1.56
CA LEU A 116 -9.64 -8.67 -2.31
C LEU A 116 -10.34 -9.94 -1.78
N TYR A 117 -10.38 -10.13 -0.45
CA TYR A 117 -11.04 -11.24 0.22
C TYR A 117 -11.88 -10.71 1.39
N PRO A 118 -13.07 -10.13 1.12
CA PRO A 118 -13.84 -9.41 2.13
C PRO A 118 -14.27 -10.31 3.29
N TYR A 119 -14.54 -11.59 3.06
CA TYR A 119 -14.89 -12.52 4.13
C TYR A 119 -13.74 -12.82 5.09
N GLU A 120 -12.50 -12.76 4.62
CA GLU A 120 -11.27 -12.97 5.38
C GLU A 120 -10.62 -11.65 5.85
N LEU A 121 -11.34 -10.52 5.73
CA LEU A 121 -10.91 -9.20 6.19
C LEU A 121 -9.67 -8.68 5.46
N VAL A 122 -9.38 -9.21 4.28
CA VAL A 122 -8.22 -8.85 3.45
C VAL A 122 -8.59 -7.77 2.45
N THR A 123 -8.00 -6.60 2.58
CA THR A 123 -8.21 -5.47 1.68
C THR A 123 -7.44 -5.65 0.37
N TYR A 124 -6.13 -5.91 0.44
CA TYR A 124 -5.27 -6.10 -0.74
C TYR A 124 -4.01 -6.90 -0.41
N GLY A 125 -3.18 -7.20 -1.43
CA GLY A 125 -1.84 -7.79 -1.28
C GLY A 125 -1.83 -9.19 -0.69
N GLU A 126 -2.85 -10.00 -0.93
CA GLU A 126 -3.05 -11.38 -0.49
C GLU A 126 -3.24 -11.53 1.04
N THR A 127 -2.64 -10.67 1.86
CA THR A 127 -2.62 -10.82 3.33
C THR A 127 -2.84 -9.53 4.11
N GLY A 128 -2.95 -8.36 3.45
CA GLY A 128 -3.13 -7.07 4.13
C GLY A 128 -4.52 -6.95 4.76
N GLN A 129 -4.60 -6.90 6.09
CA GLN A 129 -5.85 -7.00 6.85
C GLN A 129 -6.14 -5.75 7.68
N VAL A 130 -7.41 -5.40 7.78
CA VAL A 130 -7.94 -4.37 8.72
C VAL A 130 -7.79 -4.85 10.16
N CYS A 131 -8.15 -6.08 10.44
CA CYS A 131 -7.99 -6.82 11.69
C CYS A 131 -8.03 -8.33 11.38
N GLN A 132 -7.83 -9.19 12.37
CA GLN A 132 -7.61 -10.62 12.13
C GLN A 132 -8.91 -11.44 12.04
N ASN A 133 -9.97 -11.02 12.73
CA ASN A 133 -11.23 -11.78 12.83
C ASN A 133 -12.44 -10.87 13.04
N TRP A 134 -13.65 -11.42 12.85
CA TRP A 134 -14.89 -10.66 12.95
C TRP A 134 -15.27 -10.27 14.38
N MET A 135 -14.74 -10.96 15.39
CA MET A 135 -14.93 -10.52 16.79
C MET A 135 -14.18 -9.21 17.04
N GLN A 136 -12.94 -9.10 16.57
CA GLN A 136 -12.16 -7.85 16.63
C GLN A 136 -12.86 -6.73 15.87
N TYR A 137 -13.35 -6.98 14.65
CA TYR A 137 -14.10 -6.00 13.86
C TYR A 137 -15.28 -5.44 14.66
N ARG A 138 -16.14 -6.29 15.24
CA ARG A 138 -17.28 -5.85 16.04
C ARG A 138 -16.85 -5.04 17.26
N LEU A 139 -15.82 -5.49 17.95
CA LEU A 139 -15.33 -4.83 19.15
C LEU A 139 -14.70 -3.46 18.83
N ILE A 140 -13.92 -3.36 17.76
CA ILE A 140 -13.37 -2.08 17.26
C ILE A 140 -14.49 -1.12 16.91
N LYS A 141 -15.50 -1.55 16.15
CA LYS A 141 -16.64 -0.71 15.76
C LYS A 141 -17.38 -0.19 16.98
N GLU A 142 -17.58 -1.00 17.99
CA GLU A 142 -18.26 -0.59 19.23
C GLU A 142 -17.43 0.39 20.05
N TYR A 143 -16.11 0.18 20.18
CA TYR A 143 -15.24 1.18 20.80
C TYR A 143 -15.25 2.51 20.06
N LEU A 144 -15.28 2.49 18.72
CA LEU A 144 -15.36 3.72 17.92
C LEU A 144 -16.68 4.48 18.11
N LYS A 145 -17.80 3.78 18.36
CA LYS A 145 -19.07 4.43 18.75
C LYS A 145 -18.99 5.11 20.12
N GLU A 146 -18.35 4.45 21.08
CA GLU A 146 -18.22 4.94 22.44
C GLU A 146 -17.12 6.00 22.63
N LEU A 147 -16.19 6.12 21.69
CA LEU A 147 -15.03 7.00 21.71
C LEU A 147 -15.44 8.47 21.88
N THR A 148 -14.79 9.17 22.83
CA THR A 148 -14.99 10.60 23.08
C THR A 148 -13.74 11.41 22.71
N GLN A 149 -13.86 12.75 22.73
CA GLN A 149 -12.75 13.69 22.48
C GLN A 149 -11.64 13.63 23.56
N GLU A 150 -11.89 12.98 24.69
CA GLU A 150 -10.95 12.83 25.81
C GLU A 150 -10.43 11.41 25.95
N GLN A 151 -10.56 10.60 24.89
CA GLN A 151 -10.12 9.21 24.90
C GLN A 151 -9.34 8.88 23.62
N THR A 152 -8.50 7.85 23.72
CA THR A 152 -7.78 7.22 22.61
C THR A 152 -8.09 5.73 22.62
N LEU A 153 -8.53 5.20 21.49
CA LEU A 153 -8.58 3.76 21.22
C LEU A 153 -7.20 3.27 20.85
N VAL A 154 -6.74 2.22 21.53
CA VAL A 154 -5.45 1.55 21.21
C VAL A 154 -5.73 0.17 20.63
N VAL A 155 -5.12 -0.11 19.48
CA VAL A 155 -5.26 -1.36 18.73
C VAL A 155 -3.88 -1.96 18.46
N GLU A 156 -3.66 -3.18 18.91
CA GLU A 156 -2.43 -3.95 18.67
C GLU A 156 -2.73 -5.17 17.81
N SER A 157 -2.16 -5.23 16.61
CA SER A 157 -2.35 -6.32 15.67
C SER A 157 -3.81 -6.71 15.49
N GLY A 158 -4.68 -5.71 15.30
CA GLY A 158 -6.14 -5.88 15.17
C GLY A 158 -6.90 -6.08 16.48
N HIS A 159 -6.20 -6.35 17.60
CA HIS A 159 -6.82 -6.51 18.91
C HIS A 159 -7.02 -5.15 19.60
N PRO A 160 -8.27 -4.70 19.85
CA PRO A 160 -8.51 -3.45 20.55
C PRO A 160 -8.33 -3.63 22.05
N LEU A 161 -7.35 -2.93 22.62
CA LEU A 161 -7.04 -3.00 24.04
C LEU A 161 -8.06 -2.24 24.89
N GLY A 162 -8.64 -1.14 24.36
CA GLY A 162 -9.63 -0.33 25.04
C GLY A 162 -9.47 1.16 24.81
N LEU A 163 -10.33 1.94 25.50
CA LEU A 163 -10.33 3.39 25.49
C LEU A 163 -9.54 3.94 26.68
N PHE A 164 -8.49 4.70 26.40
CA PHE A 164 -7.62 5.31 27.40
C PHE A 164 -7.87 6.81 27.47
N ARG A 165 -7.81 7.38 28.68
CA ARG A 165 -7.94 8.83 28.88
C ARG A 165 -6.83 9.56 28.11
N SER A 166 -7.22 10.63 27.41
CA SER A 166 -6.34 11.51 26.67
C SER A 166 -6.87 12.95 26.67
N HIS A 167 -6.51 13.76 25.71
CA HIS A 167 -6.97 15.15 25.57
C HIS A 167 -7.22 15.49 24.10
N LYS A 168 -7.89 16.62 23.82
CA LYS A 168 -8.36 17.02 22.49
C LYS A 168 -7.28 17.12 21.38
N PHE A 169 -6.00 17.23 21.75
CA PHE A 169 -4.86 17.22 20.82
C PHE A 169 -4.14 15.87 20.76
N SER A 170 -4.65 14.83 21.43
CA SER A 170 -4.11 13.48 21.27
C SER A 170 -4.78 12.77 20.09
N PRO A 171 -4.11 11.76 19.48
CA PRO A 171 -4.78 10.86 18.54
C PRO A 171 -6.02 10.21 19.15
N ARG A 172 -7.08 10.09 18.36
CA ARG A 172 -8.27 9.31 18.75
C ARG A 172 -8.03 7.82 18.59
N VAL A 173 -7.14 7.41 17.66
CA VAL A 173 -6.82 6.01 17.42
C VAL A 173 -5.31 5.86 17.25
N ILE A 174 -4.74 4.87 17.95
CA ILE A 174 -3.34 4.45 17.83
C ILE A 174 -3.32 2.98 17.40
N ILE A 175 -2.65 2.68 16.29
CA ILE A 175 -2.56 1.33 15.72
C ILE A 175 -1.09 0.92 15.60
N SER A 176 -0.79 -0.32 16.00
CA SER A 176 0.45 -1.00 15.65
C SER A 176 0.16 -2.41 15.13
N ASN A 177 0.82 -2.83 14.07
CA ASN A 177 0.58 -4.12 13.45
C ASN A 177 1.86 -4.89 13.19
N GLY A 178 1.96 -6.09 13.76
CA GLY A 178 2.97 -7.09 13.44
C GLY A 178 4.42 -6.66 13.73
N LEU A 179 4.65 -5.73 14.64
CA LEU A 179 5.98 -5.24 15.02
C LEU A 179 6.71 -6.31 15.82
N MET A 180 7.37 -7.23 15.11
CA MET A 180 8.08 -8.36 15.69
C MET A 180 9.36 -7.91 16.41
N VAL A 181 9.69 -8.53 17.52
CA VAL A 181 10.99 -8.33 18.18
C VAL A 181 12.07 -8.99 17.31
N GLY A 182 13.20 -8.31 17.09
CA GLY A 182 14.20 -8.61 16.06
C GLY A 182 14.57 -10.09 15.88
N MET A 183 14.73 -10.85 16.98
CA MET A 183 15.01 -12.29 16.93
C MET A 183 13.89 -13.09 16.19
N PHE A 184 12.66 -12.61 16.24
CA PHE A 184 11.47 -13.23 15.67
C PHE A 184 10.96 -12.48 14.41
N ASP A 185 11.70 -11.47 13.93
CA ASP A 185 11.31 -10.66 12.78
C ASP A 185 11.62 -11.37 11.46
N ASN A 186 10.91 -12.47 11.24
CA ASN A 186 10.97 -13.30 10.04
C ASN A 186 9.58 -13.85 9.69
N GLN A 187 9.43 -14.31 8.45
CA GLN A 187 8.14 -14.73 7.92
C GLN A 187 7.58 -15.97 8.64
N ALA A 188 8.42 -16.91 9.05
CA ALA A 188 7.96 -18.15 9.69
C ALA A 188 7.36 -17.89 11.08
N ASP A 189 8.06 -17.11 11.92
CA ASP A 189 7.55 -16.73 13.24
C ASP A 189 6.32 -15.83 13.13
N PHE A 190 6.29 -14.92 12.13
CA PHE A 190 5.11 -14.12 11.87
C PHE A 190 3.90 -14.96 11.47
N ASN A 191 4.06 -15.93 10.56
CA ASN A 191 2.98 -16.79 10.12
C ASN A 191 2.43 -17.60 11.30
N ARG A 192 3.29 -18.10 12.17
CA ARG A 192 2.88 -18.77 13.42
C ARG A 192 2.08 -17.81 14.32
N ALA A 193 2.58 -16.59 14.56
CA ALA A 193 1.89 -15.60 15.39
C ALA A 193 0.54 -15.19 14.80
N ALA A 194 0.43 -15.09 13.47
CA ALA A 194 -0.82 -14.81 12.77
C ALA A 194 -1.82 -15.99 12.91
N ALA A 195 -1.37 -17.22 12.80
CA ALA A 195 -2.22 -18.41 13.02
C ALA A 195 -2.69 -18.51 14.48
N LEU A 196 -1.86 -18.10 15.43
CA LEU A 196 -2.24 -17.97 16.85
C LEU A 196 -3.25 -16.82 17.12
N GLY A 197 -3.52 -15.96 16.15
CA GLY A 197 -4.40 -14.80 16.31
C GLY A 197 -3.80 -13.68 17.16
N VAL A 198 -2.47 -13.47 17.11
CA VAL A 198 -1.77 -12.44 17.86
C VAL A 198 -0.96 -11.46 17.01
N ALA A 199 -0.83 -11.71 15.71
CA ALA A 199 -0.20 -10.79 14.77
C ALA A 199 -1.10 -10.48 13.58
N ASN A 200 -1.22 -9.20 13.23
CA ASN A 200 -1.93 -8.72 12.05
C ASN A 200 -0.94 -8.18 11.02
N TYR A 201 -1.06 -8.62 9.76
CA TYR A 201 -0.28 -8.03 8.69
C TYR A 201 -0.98 -6.77 8.19
N GLY A 202 -0.58 -5.63 8.74
CA GLY A 202 -1.19 -4.35 8.43
C GLY A 202 -1.04 -3.93 6.98
N GLN A 203 0.08 -4.27 6.36
CA GLN A 203 0.39 -3.92 4.96
C GLN A 203 -0.07 -2.50 4.60
N MET A 204 0.57 -1.49 5.24
CA MET A 204 0.29 -0.07 4.98
C MET A 204 -1.16 0.33 5.28
N THR A 205 -1.87 0.88 4.28
CA THR A 205 -3.21 1.45 4.45
C THR A 205 -4.31 0.42 4.74
N ALA A 206 -4.10 -0.87 4.53
CA ALA A 206 -5.07 -1.89 4.95
C ALA A 206 -5.22 -1.92 6.47
N GLY A 207 -4.15 -2.18 7.21
CA GLY A 207 -4.15 -2.20 8.67
C GLY A 207 -4.18 -0.83 9.33
N GLY A 208 -3.85 0.23 8.60
CA GLY A 208 -4.00 1.64 9.03
C GLY A 208 -5.37 2.24 8.70
N TRP A 209 -6.26 1.47 8.09
CA TRP A 209 -7.63 1.86 7.70
C TRP A 209 -7.71 3.06 6.77
N MET A 210 -6.67 3.32 5.97
CA MET A 210 -6.59 4.50 5.11
C MET A 210 -6.60 4.17 3.61
N TYR A 211 -6.99 2.94 3.24
CA TYR A 211 -7.14 2.56 1.85
C TYR A 211 -8.35 3.25 1.20
N ILE A 212 -8.15 3.82 0.01
CA ILE A 212 -9.17 4.56 -0.74
C ILE A 212 -9.57 3.87 -2.05
N GLY A 213 -9.34 2.57 -2.13
CA GLY A 213 -9.49 1.82 -3.38
C GLY A 213 -8.24 1.93 -4.27
N PRO A 214 -8.28 1.29 -5.45
CA PRO A 214 -7.10 1.13 -6.31
C PRO A 214 -6.62 2.43 -6.98
N GLN A 215 -7.36 3.56 -6.92
CA GLN A 215 -6.89 4.82 -7.49
C GLN A 215 -5.59 5.34 -6.86
N GLY A 216 -5.29 4.97 -5.61
CA GLY A 216 -4.05 5.36 -4.95
C GLY A 216 -2.82 4.89 -5.71
N ILE A 217 -2.82 3.61 -6.08
CA ILE A 217 -1.71 3.02 -6.84
C ILE A 217 -1.73 3.46 -8.31
N VAL A 218 -2.89 3.85 -8.89
CA VAL A 218 -2.92 4.41 -10.25
C VAL A 218 -2.05 5.66 -10.33
N HIS A 219 -2.16 6.55 -9.34
CA HIS A 219 -1.35 7.78 -9.32
C HIS A 219 0.13 7.49 -9.09
N GLY A 220 0.46 6.57 -8.18
CA GLY A 220 1.84 6.12 -7.96
C GLY A 220 2.46 5.52 -9.23
N THR A 221 1.74 4.63 -9.91
CA THR A 221 2.20 4.01 -11.16
C THR A 221 2.29 5.03 -12.30
N PHE A 222 1.32 5.94 -12.42
CA PHE A 222 1.36 7.05 -13.38
C PHE A 222 2.63 7.90 -13.21
N ASN A 223 2.93 8.34 -11.99
CA ASN A 223 4.15 9.10 -11.70
C ASN A 223 5.41 8.29 -11.98
N THR A 224 5.42 7.01 -11.63
CA THR A 224 6.56 6.12 -11.89
C THR A 224 6.84 6.02 -13.38
N LEU A 225 5.84 5.68 -14.19
CA LEU A 225 5.99 5.50 -15.64
C LEU A 225 6.39 6.79 -16.33
N LEU A 226 5.72 7.91 -16.03
CA LEU A 226 6.00 9.20 -16.64
C LEU A 226 7.42 9.68 -16.32
N ASN A 227 7.87 9.54 -15.08
CA ASN A 227 9.22 9.90 -14.68
C ASN A 227 10.30 8.91 -15.16
N ALA A 228 9.99 7.61 -15.29
CA ALA A 228 10.86 6.65 -15.96
C ALA A 228 11.09 7.05 -17.42
N GLY A 229 10.04 7.45 -18.13
CA GLY A 229 10.16 7.96 -19.50
C GLY A 229 11.04 9.21 -19.60
N ARG A 230 10.86 10.17 -18.70
CA ARG A 230 11.70 11.38 -18.64
C ARG A 230 13.17 11.08 -18.40
N LEU A 231 13.44 10.19 -17.44
CA LEU A 231 14.81 9.86 -17.03
C LEU A 231 15.55 8.93 -17.99
N LYS A 232 14.85 7.93 -18.53
CA LYS A 232 15.48 6.83 -19.26
C LYS A 232 15.24 6.87 -20.77
N LEU A 233 14.11 7.45 -21.20
CA LEU A 233 13.76 7.54 -22.63
C LEU A 233 13.93 8.97 -23.19
N GLY A 234 14.39 9.92 -22.37
CA GLY A 234 14.62 11.31 -22.79
C GLY A 234 13.36 12.09 -23.15
N ILE A 235 12.21 11.73 -22.60
CA ILE A 235 10.94 12.40 -22.85
C ILE A 235 10.97 13.79 -22.16
N PRO A 236 10.63 14.88 -22.87
CA PRO A 236 10.54 16.19 -22.28
C PRO A 236 9.53 16.26 -21.11
N GLN A 237 9.77 17.13 -20.12
CA GLN A 237 8.92 17.28 -18.93
C GLN A 237 7.45 17.62 -19.25
N ASN A 238 7.19 18.21 -20.41
CA ASN A 238 5.85 18.61 -20.86
C ASN A 238 5.19 17.60 -21.81
N GLU A 239 5.83 16.49 -22.10
CA GLU A 239 5.33 15.40 -22.93
C GLU A 239 4.99 14.14 -22.10
N ASP A 240 4.32 13.18 -22.73
CA ASP A 240 3.88 11.91 -22.16
C ASP A 240 4.52 10.70 -22.86
N LEU A 241 4.06 9.50 -22.55
CA LEU A 241 4.58 8.24 -23.10
C LEU A 241 3.95 7.84 -24.43
N THR A 242 3.40 8.76 -25.20
CA THR A 242 2.79 8.46 -26.51
C THR A 242 3.79 7.75 -27.42
N GLY A 243 3.39 6.58 -27.95
CA GLY A 243 4.22 5.76 -28.83
C GLY A 243 5.25 4.89 -28.08
N ARG A 244 5.12 4.69 -26.77
CA ARG A 244 5.97 3.84 -25.93
C ARG A 244 5.21 2.61 -25.45
N LEU A 245 5.92 1.47 -25.37
CA LEU A 245 5.39 0.20 -24.89
C LEU A 245 5.86 -0.08 -23.46
N PHE A 246 4.89 -0.27 -22.56
CA PHE A 246 5.11 -0.77 -21.21
C PHE A 246 4.62 -2.21 -21.09
N VAL A 247 5.43 -3.10 -20.53
CA VAL A 247 5.05 -4.49 -20.24
C VAL A 247 5.20 -4.77 -18.75
N SER A 248 4.24 -5.49 -18.16
CA SER A 248 4.28 -5.86 -16.74
C SER A 248 3.38 -7.07 -16.46
N ALA A 249 3.31 -7.49 -15.19
CA ALA A 249 2.43 -8.56 -14.74
C ALA A 249 1.61 -8.15 -13.51
N GLY A 250 0.43 -8.74 -13.39
CA GLY A 250 -0.51 -8.59 -12.29
C GLY A 250 -1.62 -7.56 -12.55
N LEU A 251 -2.87 -7.97 -12.27
CA LEU A 251 -4.08 -7.13 -12.30
C LEU A 251 -4.94 -7.29 -11.04
N GLY A 252 -4.30 -7.69 -9.93
CA GLY A 252 -4.94 -7.86 -8.63
C GLY A 252 -5.32 -6.55 -7.94
N GLY A 253 -5.27 -6.53 -6.61
CA GLY A 253 -5.65 -5.36 -5.80
C GLY A 253 -4.78 -4.14 -6.07
N MET A 254 -3.47 -4.25 -5.88
CA MET A 254 -2.50 -3.18 -6.14
C MET A 254 -2.11 -3.11 -7.63
N SER A 255 -1.72 -4.22 -8.20
CA SER A 255 -1.26 -4.32 -9.59
C SER A 255 -2.35 -4.01 -10.63
N GLY A 256 -3.62 -4.10 -10.27
CA GLY A 256 -4.75 -3.78 -11.16
C GLY A 256 -4.78 -2.36 -11.70
N ALA A 257 -4.00 -1.47 -11.10
CA ALA A 257 -3.88 -0.08 -11.52
C ALA A 257 -2.97 0.14 -12.74
N GLN A 258 -2.10 -0.81 -13.09
CA GLN A 258 -1.02 -0.63 -14.05
C GLN A 258 -1.51 -0.24 -15.45
N GLY A 259 -2.49 -0.96 -15.99
CA GLY A 259 -3.04 -0.68 -17.32
C GLY A 259 -3.61 0.73 -17.40
N LYS A 260 -4.41 1.13 -16.41
CA LYS A 260 -5.01 2.47 -16.35
C LYS A 260 -3.97 3.57 -16.18
N ALA A 261 -2.97 3.35 -15.35
CA ALA A 261 -1.89 4.30 -15.16
C ALA A 261 -1.07 4.52 -16.44
N ALA A 262 -0.76 3.44 -17.15
CA ALA A 262 -0.07 3.49 -18.43
C ALA A 262 -0.89 4.24 -19.50
N GLU A 263 -2.20 3.96 -19.60
CA GLU A 263 -3.11 4.67 -20.49
C GLU A 263 -3.13 6.18 -20.20
N ILE A 264 -3.25 6.59 -18.92
CA ILE A 264 -3.24 7.99 -18.52
C ILE A 264 -1.89 8.66 -18.82
N ALA A 265 -0.79 7.92 -18.67
CA ALA A 265 0.56 8.38 -19.02
C ALA A 265 0.82 8.43 -20.53
N GLY A 266 -0.13 8.04 -21.39
CA GLY A 266 -0.01 8.07 -22.84
C GLY A 266 0.57 6.79 -23.46
N ALA A 267 0.91 5.78 -22.68
CA ALA A 267 1.56 4.55 -23.15
C ALA A 267 0.55 3.53 -23.72
N VAL A 268 1.07 2.63 -24.55
CA VAL A 268 0.47 1.32 -24.81
C VAL A 268 1.04 0.34 -23.79
N SER A 269 0.18 -0.49 -23.18
CA SER A 269 0.66 -1.49 -22.22
C SER A 269 0.13 -2.88 -22.51
N ILE A 270 0.95 -3.91 -22.21
CA ILE A 270 0.53 -5.31 -22.14
C ILE A 270 0.77 -5.79 -20.71
N ILE A 271 -0.30 -6.15 -20.01
CA ILE A 271 -0.23 -6.63 -18.62
C ILE A 271 -0.66 -8.09 -18.58
N ALA A 272 0.25 -8.98 -18.20
CA ALA A 272 -0.05 -10.39 -18.02
C ALA A 272 -0.75 -10.64 -16.69
N GLU A 273 -1.81 -11.45 -16.70
CA GLU A 273 -2.54 -11.88 -15.50
C GLU A 273 -3.07 -13.31 -15.70
N VAL A 274 -2.79 -14.18 -14.77
CA VAL A 274 -3.17 -15.61 -14.85
C VAL A 274 -4.61 -15.86 -14.41
N ASP A 275 -5.18 -14.98 -13.60
CA ASP A 275 -6.55 -15.07 -13.09
C ASP A 275 -7.50 -14.21 -13.95
N ILE A 276 -8.28 -14.86 -14.81
CA ILE A 276 -9.24 -14.19 -15.68
C ILE A 276 -10.24 -13.32 -14.91
N SER A 277 -10.58 -13.69 -13.68
CA SER A 277 -11.54 -12.90 -12.87
C SER A 277 -11.01 -11.51 -12.52
N ARG A 278 -9.69 -11.38 -12.33
CA ARG A 278 -9.02 -10.10 -12.12
C ARG A 278 -9.05 -9.23 -13.38
N ILE A 279 -8.80 -9.84 -14.55
CA ILE A 279 -8.91 -9.16 -15.84
C ILE A 279 -10.31 -8.63 -16.04
N MET A 280 -11.34 -9.47 -15.84
CA MET A 280 -12.74 -9.08 -16.03
C MET A 280 -13.12 -7.91 -15.12
N THR A 281 -12.71 -7.94 -13.86
CA THR A 281 -12.92 -6.81 -12.92
C THR A 281 -12.37 -5.49 -13.48
N ARG A 282 -11.15 -5.50 -14.03
CA ARG A 282 -10.50 -4.29 -14.56
C ARG A 282 -11.09 -3.85 -15.91
N TYR A 283 -11.51 -4.81 -16.72
CA TYR A 283 -12.21 -4.54 -17.97
C TYR A 283 -13.56 -3.87 -17.73
N GLU A 284 -14.37 -4.39 -16.83
CA GLU A 284 -15.67 -3.83 -16.46
C GLU A 284 -15.54 -2.43 -15.83
N GLN A 285 -14.49 -2.18 -15.06
CA GLN A 285 -14.15 -0.86 -14.53
C GLN A 285 -13.67 0.13 -15.61
N GLY A 286 -13.37 -0.35 -16.83
CA GLY A 286 -12.80 0.47 -17.91
C GLY A 286 -11.34 0.85 -17.64
N TRP A 287 -10.59 -0.02 -16.93
CA TRP A 287 -9.19 0.14 -16.62
C TRP A 287 -8.27 -0.71 -17.50
N VAL A 288 -8.86 -1.63 -18.23
CA VAL A 288 -8.28 -2.40 -19.35
C VAL A 288 -9.21 -2.19 -20.56
N ASN A 289 -8.64 -1.90 -21.73
CA ASN A 289 -9.41 -1.62 -22.94
C ASN A 289 -9.70 -2.89 -23.74
N ARG A 290 -8.76 -3.85 -23.73
CA ARG A 290 -8.86 -5.11 -24.48
C ARG A 290 -8.24 -6.24 -23.65
N TYR A 291 -8.72 -7.46 -23.84
CA TYR A 291 -8.08 -8.65 -23.26
C TYR A 291 -8.12 -9.83 -24.22
N THR A 292 -7.15 -10.74 -24.09
CA THR A 292 -7.03 -11.96 -24.90
C THR A 292 -6.21 -13.01 -24.12
N ASP A 293 -6.37 -14.28 -24.46
CA ASP A 293 -5.56 -15.42 -24.01
C ASP A 293 -4.37 -15.73 -24.96
N SER A 294 -4.23 -14.96 -26.04
CA SER A 294 -3.15 -15.08 -27.01
C SER A 294 -2.14 -13.95 -26.85
N PHE A 295 -0.90 -14.27 -26.43
CA PHE A 295 0.19 -13.29 -26.40
C PHE A 295 0.49 -12.71 -27.80
N ALA A 296 0.36 -13.50 -28.86
CA ALA A 296 0.53 -13.03 -30.24
C ALA A 296 -0.50 -11.95 -30.60
N GLN A 297 -1.78 -12.17 -30.25
CA GLN A 297 -2.83 -11.19 -30.50
C GLN A 297 -2.64 -9.93 -29.64
N ALA A 298 -2.23 -10.06 -28.37
CA ALA A 298 -1.93 -8.91 -27.51
C ALA A 298 -0.82 -8.03 -28.12
N VAL A 299 0.23 -8.65 -28.63
CA VAL A 299 1.35 -7.95 -29.28
C VAL A 299 0.95 -7.31 -30.61
N GLU A 300 0.10 -7.95 -31.40
CA GLU A 300 -0.45 -7.38 -32.64
C GLU A 300 -1.25 -6.11 -32.34
N TRP A 301 -2.17 -6.16 -31.38
CA TRP A 301 -2.94 -4.99 -30.94
C TRP A 301 -2.02 -3.87 -30.41
N ALA A 302 -0.98 -4.22 -29.65
CA ALA A 302 -0.03 -3.23 -29.16
C ALA A 302 0.69 -2.53 -30.31
N LYS A 303 1.14 -3.26 -31.35
CA LYS A 303 1.76 -2.68 -32.54
C LYS A 303 0.82 -1.75 -33.31
N GLU A 304 -0.46 -2.11 -33.43
CA GLU A 304 -1.48 -1.27 -34.06
C GLU A 304 -1.66 0.06 -33.32
N GLU A 305 -1.79 0.00 -31.98
CA GLU A 305 -2.00 1.18 -31.15
C GLU A 305 -0.75 2.08 -31.07
N LEU A 306 0.43 1.48 -31.01
CA LEU A 306 1.71 2.21 -31.09
C LEU A 306 1.84 2.98 -32.41
N ALA A 307 1.55 2.33 -33.53
CA ALA A 307 1.56 2.97 -34.86
C ALA A 307 0.56 4.11 -34.97
N ALA A 308 -0.61 3.95 -34.34
CA ALA A 308 -1.67 4.96 -34.30
C ALA A 308 -1.41 6.05 -33.23
N LYS A 309 -0.39 5.92 -32.38
CA LYS A 309 -0.09 6.78 -31.24
C LYS A 309 -1.28 6.95 -30.30
N ARG A 310 -2.02 5.87 -30.05
CA ARG A 310 -3.17 5.86 -29.15
C ARG A 310 -2.82 5.08 -27.89
N PRO A 311 -2.97 5.65 -26.69
CA PRO A 311 -2.78 4.92 -25.45
C PRO A 311 -3.81 3.79 -25.32
N CYS A 312 -3.36 2.63 -24.88
CA CYS A 312 -4.22 1.44 -24.75
C CYS A 312 -3.69 0.49 -23.70
N ALA A 313 -4.56 0.05 -22.79
CA ALA A 313 -4.27 -1.00 -21.82
C ALA A 313 -4.77 -2.35 -22.33
N ILE A 314 -3.87 -3.28 -22.58
CA ILE A 314 -4.16 -4.64 -23.07
C ILE A 314 -3.84 -5.63 -21.95
N ALA A 315 -4.82 -6.47 -21.57
CA ALA A 315 -4.57 -7.59 -20.67
C ALA A 315 -4.30 -8.88 -21.47
N TYR A 316 -3.25 -9.58 -21.10
CA TYR A 316 -2.98 -10.93 -21.57
C TYR A 316 -3.35 -11.92 -20.46
N ASN A 317 -4.31 -12.81 -20.72
CA ASN A 317 -4.66 -13.88 -19.78
C ASN A 317 -3.68 -15.04 -19.93
N GLY A 318 -2.61 -14.99 -19.17
CA GLY A 318 -1.55 -15.98 -19.21
C GLY A 318 -0.33 -15.59 -18.39
N ASN A 319 0.70 -16.43 -18.47
CA ASN A 319 1.93 -16.23 -17.72
C ASN A 319 2.82 -15.16 -18.36
N VAL A 320 3.39 -14.28 -17.56
CA VAL A 320 4.30 -13.22 -18.03
C VAL A 320 5.56 -13.79 -18.67
N VAL A 321 6.06 -14.92 -18.17
CA VAL A 321 7.28 -15.56 -18.72
C VAL A 321 7.06 -15.97 -20.18
N ASP A 322 5.91 -16.57 -20.50
CA ASP A 322 5.54 -16.92 -21.88
C ASP A 322 5.45 -15.68 -22.79
N LEU A 323 4.91 -14.59 -22.27
CA LEU A 323 4.86 -13.31 -23.01
C LEU A 323 6.26 -12.76 -23.28
N LEU A 324 7.17 -12.77 -22.30
CA LEU A 324 8.54 -12.27 -22.47
C LEU A 324 9.33 -13.13 -23.45
N GLU A 325 9.19 -14.45 -23.41
CA GLU A 325 9.78 -15.35 -24.44
C GLU A 325 9.32 -14.95 -25.85
N TYR A 326 8.01 -14.79 -26.05
CA TYR A 326 7.44 -14.41 -27.34
C TYR A 326 7.96 -13.05 -27.83
N LEU A 327 8.05 -12.05 -26.94
CA LEU A 327 8.57 -10.72 -27.29
C LEU A 327 10.04 -10.80 -27.75
N ILE A 328 10.86 -11.61 -27.07
CA ILE A 328 12.27 -11.82 -27.40
C ILE A 328 12.41 -12.53 -28.73
N GLU A 329 11.68 -13.63 -28.94
CA GLU A 329 11.73 -14.44 -30.17
C GLU A 329 11.29 -13.65 -31.42
N ASN A 330 10.33 -12.76 -31.26
CA ASN A 330 9.79 -11.95 -32.36
C ASN A 330 10.41 -10.54 -32.46
N ASN A 331 11.52 -10.28 -31.74
CA ASN A 331 12.22 -8.99 -31.72
C ASN A 331 11.33 -7.79 -31.51
N VAL A 332 10.36 -7.89 -30.58
CA VAL A 332 9.49 -6.79 -30.20
C VAL A 332 10.21 -5.91 -29.20
N HIS A 333 10.38 -4.62 -29.53
CA HIS A 333 11.00 -3.67 -28.61
C HIS A 333 10.03 -3.30 -27.49
N VAL A 334 10.51 -3.36 -26.25
CA VAL A 334 9.82 -2.92 -25.04
C VAL A 334 10.59 -1.73 -24.47
N ASP A 335 9.91 -0.59 -24.28
CA ASP A 335 10.56 0.61 -23.73
C ASP A 335 10.74 0.51 -22.20
N LEU A 336 9.66 0.14 -21.48
CA LEU A 336 9.64 0.01 -20.03
C LEU A 336 9.10 -1.38 -19.63
N LEU A 337 9.76 -2.01 -18.69
CA LEU A 337 9.39 -3.32 -18.16
C LEU A 337 9.37 -3.30 -16.63
N SER A 338 8.36 -3.92 -16.01
CA SER A 338 8.29 -4.10 -14.58
C SER A 338 7.55 -5.39 -14.21
N ASP A 339 7.44 -5.70 -12.92
CA ASP A 339 6.61 -6.77 -12.39
C ASP A 339 5.90 -6.31 -11.11
N GLN A 340 4.60 -6.57 -11.00
CA GLN A 340 3.80 -6.29 -9.80
C GLN A 340 3.07 -7.53 -9.27
N THR A 341 3.59 -8.72 -9.54
CA THR A 341 3.13 -9.93 -8.85
C THR A 341 3.47 -9.87 -7.36
N SER A 342 2.73 -10.62 -6.54
CA SER A 342 2.90 -10.55 -5.07
C SER A 342 4.12 -11.34 -4.59
N CYS A 343 5.31 -11.00 -5.09
CA CYS A 343 6.56 -11.70 -4.77
C CYS A 343 7.06 -11.50 -3.32
N HIS A 344 6.36 -10.75 -2.50
CA HIS A 344 6.55 -10.75 -1.03
C HIS A 344 6.04 -12.02 -0.36
N VAL A 345 5.15 -12.77 -1.02
CA VAL A 345 4.62 -14.08 -0.62
C VAL A 345 4.60 -15.07 -1.80
N PRO A 346 5.73 -15.30 -2.50
CA PRO A 346 5.74 -16.04 -3.75
C PRO A 346 5.33 -17.50 -3.55
N TYR A 347 5.70 -18.07 -2.41
CA TYR A 347 5.43 -19.48 -2.07
C TYR A 347 4.07 -19.70 -1.39
N ASP A 348 3.31 -18.66 -1.14
CA ASP A 348 1.95 -18.70 -0.58
C ASP A 348 0.89 -18.24 -1.60
N GLY A 349 1.20 -18.44 -2.90
CA GLY A 349 0.31 -18.15 -4.01
C GLY A 349 0.47 -16.80 -4.66
N GLY A 350 1.43 -16.00 -4.21
CA GLY A 350 1.70 -14.68 -4.79
C GLY A 350 2.33 -14.69 -6.18
N TYR A 351 2.95 -15.81 -6.58
CA TYR A 351 3.54 -16.00 -7.91
C TYR A 351 2.99 -17.29 -8.54
N CYS A 352 2.56 -17.23 -9.80
CA CYS A 352 2.14 -18.40 -10.57
C CYS A 352 3.31 -18.84 -11.47
N PRO A 353 3.88 -20.03 -11.28
CA PRO A 353 4.99 -20.50 -12.10
C PRO A 353 4.55 -20.80 -13.53
N GLN A 354 5.50 -20.64 -14.48
CA GLN A 354 5.30 -20.99 -15.88
C GLN A 354 4.94 -22.46 -16.06
N GLY A 355 4.10 -22.76 -17.05
CA GLY A 355 3.75 -24.11 -17.47
C GLY A 355 2.60 -24.76 -16.71
N ILE A 356 1.96 -24.05 -15.77
CA ILE A 356 0.74 -24.51 -15.09
C ILE A 356 -0.35 -23.44 -15.12
N THR A 357 -1.62 -23.86 -15.04
CA THR A 357 -2.76 -22.95 -14.97
C THR A 357 -2.91 -22.34 -13.56
N PHE A 358 -3.75 -21.29 -13.47
CA PHE A 358 -4.07 -20.69 -12.17
C PHE A 358 -4.76 -21.68 -11.22
N GLU A 359 -5.64 -22.54 -11.73
CA GLU A 359 -6.32 -23.58 -10.97
C GLU A 359 -5.34 -24.65 -10.49
N GLU A 360 -4.42 -25.08 -11.36
CA GLU A 360 -3.39 -26.07 -11.00
C GLU A 360 -2.42 -25.50 -9.96
N ARG A 361 -2.03 -24.21 -10.09
CA ARG A 361 -1.26 -23.49 -9.07
C ARG A 361 -1.96 -23.54 -7.72
N THR A 362 -3.26 -23.26 -7.67
CA THR A 362 -4.05 -23.27 -6.44
C THR A 362 -4.12 -24.68 -5.83
N ARG A 363 -4.33 -25.70 -6.66
CA ARG A 363 -4.33 -27.10 -6.22
C ARG A 363 -2.96 -27.54 -5.67
N LEU A 364 -1.86 -27.24 -6.38
CA LEU A 364 -0.51 -27.61 -5.92
C LEU A 364 -0.11 -26.89 -4.63
N LEU A 365 -0.52 -25.64 -4.46
CA LEU A 365 -0.27 -24.91 -3.23
C LEU A 365 -0.90 -25.58 -2.01
N ASP A 366 -2.05 -26.23 -2.18
CA ASP A 366 -2.79 -26.95 -1.14
C ASP A 366 -2.31 -28.40 -0.96
N GLU A 367 -2.10 -29.11 -2.06
CA GLU A 367 -1.85 -30.57 -2.05
C GLU A 367 -0.36 -30.96 -2.05
N ASP A 368 0.53 -30.15 -2.70
CA ASP A 368 1.96 -30.45 -2.85
C ASP A 368 2.80 -29.18 -2.91
N LYS A 369 2.92 -28.55 -1.76
CA LYS A 369 3.68 -27.30 -1.59
C LYS A 369 5.16 -27.42 -1.97
N GLU A 370 5.77 -28.59 -1.76
CA GLU A 370 7.18 -28.80 -2.13
C GLU A 370 7.40 -28.72 -3.64
N THR A 371 6.55 -29.37 -4.43
CA THR A 371 6.56 -29.26 -5.88
C THR A 371 6.24 -27.83 -6.33
N PHE A 372 5.27 -27.17 -5.71
CA PHE A 372 4.94 -25.78 -6.00
C PHE A 372 6.15 -24.85 -5.82
N VAL A 373 6.86 -24.94 -4.68
CA VAL A 373 8.07 -24.13 -4.40
C VAL A 373 9.16 -24.36 -5.46
N LYS A 374 9.39 -25.62 -5.87
CA LYS A 374 10.37 -25.94 -6.92
C LYS A 374 10.02 -25.29 -8.26
N LEU A 375 8.74 -25.31 -8.64
CA LEU A 375 8.26 -24.69 -9.87
C LEU A 375 8.37 -23.17 -9.82
N VAL A 376 8.01 -22.54 -8.70
CA VAL A 376 8.17 -21.11 -8.48
C VAL A 376 9.63 -20.69 -8.63
N ASN A 377 10.57 -21.37 -7.96
CA ASN A 377 11.99 -21.06 -8.06
C ASN A 377 12.50 -21.16 -9.50
N LYS A 378 12.16 -22.24 -10.21
CA LYS A 378 12.54 -22.43 -11.61
C LYS A 378 12.02 -21.28 -12.49
N SER A 379 10.76 -20.92 -12.31
CA SER A 379 10.12 -19.87 -13.10
C SER A 379 10.69 -18.48 -12.78
N LEU A 380 10.97 -18.17 -11.51
CA LEU A 380 11.61 -16.90 -11.10
C LEU A 380 12.99 -16.73 -11.72
N VAL A 381 13.82 -17.80 -11.73
CA VAL A 381 15.15 -17.80 -12.36
C VAL A 381 15.02 -17.51 -13.86
N HIS A 382 14.13 -18.21 -14.55
CA HIS A 382 13.94 -18.02 -15.99
C HIS A 382 13.35 -16.62 -16.31
N HIS A 383 12.40 -16.14 -15.52
CA HIS A 383 11.88 -14.78 -15.65
C HIS A 383 13.01 -13.73 -15.57
N TYR A 384 13.91 -13.89 -14.62
CA TYR A 384 15.08 -13.02 -14.48
C TYR A 384 16.01 -13.07 -15.70
N GLU A 385 16.28 -14.27 -16.26
CA GLU A 385 17.09 -14.44 -17.46
C GLU A 385 16.51 -13.68 -18.66
N LEU A 386 15.17 -13.73 -18.83
CA LEU A 386 14.48 -13.00 -19.90
C LEU A 386 14.52 -11.47 -19.68
N ILE A 387 14.43 -11.01 -18.44
CA ILE A 387 14.62 -9.59 -18.11
C ILE A 387 16.03 -9.13 -18.48
N CYS A 388 17.06 -9.91 -18.14
CA CYS A 388 18.44 -9.61 -18.51
C CYS A 388 18.65 -9.56 -20.04
N GLU A 389 17.95 -10.39 -20.79
CA GLU A 389 18.02 -10.38 -22.25
C GLU A 389 17.33 -9.13 -22.84
N LEU A 390 16.19 -8.74 -22.31
CA LEU A 390 15.48 -7.51 -22.73
C LEU A 390 16.27 -6.25 -22.36
N ASP A 391 16.87 -6.21 -21.18
CA ASP A 391 17.76 -5.10 -20.75
C ASP A 391 18.93 -4.91 -21.73
N LYS A 392 19.60 -5.99 -22.17
CA LYS A 392 20.65 -5.94 -23.21
C LYS A 392 20.13 -5.38 -24.55
N ARG A 393 18.84 -5.49 -24.83
CA ARG A 393 18.17 -4.93 -26.01
C ARG A 393 17.71 -3.49 -25.83
N GLY A 394 17.99 -2.88 -24.68
CA GLY A 394 17.67 -1.49 -24.36
C GLY A 394 16.34 -1.26 -23.66
N THR A 395 15.68 -2.32 -23.16
CA THR A 395 14.53 -2.20 -22.28
C THR A 395 14.96 -1.70 -20.91
N TYR A 396 14.28 -0.72 -20.32
CA TYR A 396 14.51 -0.31 -18.95
C TYR A 396 13.62 -1.11 -18.01
N PHE A 397 14.23 -1.94 -17.15
CA PHE A 397 13.55 -2.69 -16.11
C PHE A 397 13.71 -2.03 -14.75
N PHE A 398 12.63 -2.00 -13.96
CA PHE A 398 12.62 -1.62 -12.54
C PHE A 398 11.67 -2.52 -11.74
N ASP A 399 12.08 -2.91 -10.54
CA ASP A 399 11.21 -3.62 -9.59
C ASP A 399 10.19 -2.63 -9.01
N TYR A 400 8.91 -2.95 -9.12
CA TYR A 400 7.85 -2.08 -8.58
C TYR A 400 7.65 -2.21 -7.04
N GLY A 401 8.54 -2.90 -6.35
CA GLY A 401 8.54 -2.96 -4.89
C GLY A 401 7.70 -4.07 -4.28
N ASN A 402 7.32 -5.08 -5.06
CA ASN A 402 6.67 -6.29 -4.57
C ASN A 402 7.68 -7.43 -4.30
N SER A 403 8.95 -7.09 -4.13
CA SER A 403 10.05 -8.01 -3.79
C SER A 403 10.41 -9.03 -4.88
N PHE A 404 10.18 -8.73 -6.16
CA PHE A 404 10.57 -9.63 -7.25
C PHE A 404 12.08 -9.95 -7.21
N LEU A 405 12.95 -8.93 -7.14
CA LEU A 405 14.42 -9.12 -7.09
C LEU A 405 14.85 -9.94 -5.87
N LYS A 406 14.23 -9.71 -4.72
CA LYS A 406 14.51 -10.50 -3.52
C LYS A 406 14.04 -11.95 -3.67
N ALA A 407 12.89 -12.19 -4.30
CA ALA A 407 12.39 -13.53 -4.57
C ALA A 407 13.30 -14.30 -5.54
N VAL A 408 13.84 -13.64 -6.55
CA VAL A 408 14.84 -14.21 -7.47
C VAL A 408 16.14 -14.58 -6.74
N TYR A 409 16.62 -13.70 -5.84
CA TYR A 409 17.77 -14.00 -4.97
C TYR A 409 17.49 -15.23 -4.09
N ASP A 410 16.32 -15.29 -3.45
CA ASP A 410 15.92 -16.41 -2.61
C ASP A 410 15.75 -17.71 -3.39
N ALA A 411 15.42 -17.64 -4.70
CA ALA A 411 15.42 -18.77 -5.63
C ALA A 411 16.83 -19.26 -6.04
N GLY A 412 17.90 -18.59 -5.57
CA GLY A 412 19.29 -19.02 -5.70
C GLY A 412 20.15 -18.19 -6.64
N VAL A 413 19.63 -17.14 -7.28
CA VAL A 413 20.38 -16.28 -8.21
C VAL A 413 21.15 -15.20 -7.43
N LYS A 414 22.42 -15.43 -7.13
CA LYS A 414 23.25 -14.47 -6.40
C LYS A 414 23.76 -13.33 -7.29
N GLU A 415 23.86 -13.55 -8.59
CA GLU A 415 24.31 -12.58 -9.58
C GLU A 415 23.37 -11.38 -9.70
N ILE A 416 22.15 -11.47 -9.19
CA ILE A 416 21.21 -10.35 -9.11
C ILE A 416 21.64 -9.29 -8.09
N CYS A 417 22.53 -9.64 -7.14
CA CYS A 417 23.07 -8.71 -6.16
C CYS A 417 24.24 -7.90 -6.74
N LYS A 418 24.35 -6.61 -6.38
CA LYS A 418 25.45 -5.74 -6.84
C LYS A 418 26.84 -6.27 -6.50
N ASN A 419 26.99 -6.92 -5.33
CA ASN A 419 28.25 -7.54 -4.90
C ASN A 419 28.41 -9.02 -5.36
N GLY A 420 27.39 -9.60 -6.02
CA GLY A 420 27.38 -10.98 -6.49
C GLY A 420 27.32 -12.05 -5.37
N VAL A 421 27.09 -11.67 -4.12
CA VAL A 421 27.13 -12.56 -2.94
C VAL A 421 25.84 -12.52 -2.14
N ASP A 422 25.44 -11.32 -1.71
CA ASP A 422 24.27 -11.09 -0.87
C ASP A 422 23.58 -9.74 -1.18
N GLU A 423 22.39 -9.56 -0.66
CA GLU A 423 21.55 -8.38 -0.91
C GLU A 423 21.97 -7.11 -0.15
N LYS A 424 23.01 -7.11 0.68
CA LYS A 424 23.38 -5.98 1.54
C LYS A 424 23.66 -4.70 0.79
N ASP A 425 24.25 -4.80 -0.40
CA ASP A 425 24.57 -3.67 -1.28
C ASP A 425 23.45 -3.37 -2.29
N GLY A 426 22.33 -4.09 -2.20
CA GLY A 426 21.20 -4.00 -3.13
C GLY A 426 21.36 -4.83 -4.40
N PHE A 427 20.46 -4.62 -5.35
CA PHE A 427 20.35 -5.42 -6.58
C PHE A 427 20.88 -4.66 -7.81
N ILE A 428 21.26 -5.40 -8.86
CA ILE A 428 21.76 -4.82 -10.11
C ILE A 428 20.70 -4.02 -10.86
N PHE A 429 19.43 -4.43 -10.75
CA PHE A 429 18.30 -3.63 -11.21
C PHE A 429 17.77 -2.75 -10.06
N PRO A 430 17.33 -1.51 -10.37
CA PRO A 430 16.81 -0.62 -9.34
C PRO A 430 15.37 -0.97 -8.95
N SER A 431 14.98 -0.57 -7.74
CA SER A 431 13.57 -0.40 -7.44
C SER A 431 13.05 0.90 -8.07
N TYR A 432 11.73 0.98 -8.28
CA TYR A 432 11.09 2.19 -8.81
C TYR A 432 11.31 3.44 -7.92
N VAL A 433 11.61 3.26 -6.64
CA VAL A 433 11.96 4.38 -5.74
C VAL A 433 13.43 4.75 -5.87
N GLU A 434 14.34 3.77 -6.00
CA GLU A 434 15.79 4.01 -6.05
C GLU A 434 16.17 4.99 -7.15
N ASP A 435 15.69 4.74 -8.38
CA ASP A 435 16.05 5.53 -9.56
C ASP A 435 15.01 6.60 -9.91
N ILE A 436 13.72 6.37 -9.61
CA ILE A 436 12.63 7.18 -10.15
C ILE A 436 11.98 8.04 -9.08
N LEU A 437 11.18 7.46 -8.18
CA LEU A 437 10.39 8.27 -7.25
C LEU A 437 11.24 8.92 -6.17
N GLY A 438 12.32 8.28 -5.71
CA GLY A 438 13.22 8.85 -4.71
C GLY A 438 13.78 10.20 -5.18
N PRO A 439 14.59 10.23 -6.25
CA PRO A 439 15.21 11.46 -6.75
C PRO A 439 14.22 12.47 -7.33
N GLN A 440 13.13 12.02 -7.96
CA GLN A 440 12.23 12.93 -8.69
C GLN A 440 11.07 13.45 -7.86
N LEU A 441 10.71 12.76 -6.78
CA LEU A 441 9.55 13.09 -5.95
C LEU A 441 9.91 13.17 -4.46
N PHE A 442 10.37 12.07 -3.84
CA PHE A 442 10.56 12.01 -2.39
C PHE A 442 11.63 12.96 -1.87
N ASP A 443 12.71 13.16 -2.60
CA ASP A 443 13.74 14.13 -2.23
C ASP A 443 13.23 15.58 -2.22
N TYR A 444 12.18 15.87 -2.99
CA TYR A 444 11.45 17.13 -2.99
C TYR A 444 10.27 17.18 -2.02
N GLY A 445 10.01 16.09 -1.31
CA GLY A 445 8.86 15.98 -0.42
C GLY A 445 7.53 15.70 -1.11
N TYR A 446 7.53 15.44 -2.43
CA TYR A 446 6.32 15.00 -3.13
C TYR A 446 6.04 13.53 -2.82
N GLY A 447 4.86 13.26 -2.28
CA GLY A 447 4.42 11.92 -1.93
C GLY A 447 2.91 11.80 -1.84
N PRO A 448 2.39 10.60 -1.66
CA PRO A 448 0.97 10.26 -1.81
C PRO A 448 0.11 10.87 -0.71
N PHE A 449 -0.47 12.02 -0.99
CA PHE A 449 -1.46 12.72 -0.19
C PHE A 449 -2.86 12.41 -0.71
N ARG A 450 -3.78 12.05 0.17
CA ARG A 450 -5.13 11.63 -0.20
C ARG A 450 -6.21 12.20 0.71
N TRP A 451 -7.43 12.29 0.15
CA TRP A 451 -8.61 12.62 0.93
C TRP A 451 -9.82 11.82 0.50
N LEU A 452 -10.76 11.68 1.43
CA LEU A 452 -12.04 11.01 1.24
C LEU A 452 -13.15 11.91 1.77
N CYS A 453 -14.15 12.20 0.94
CA CYS A 453 -15.34 12.95 1.32
C CYS A 453 -16.27 12.04 2.14
N LEU A 454 -16.32 12.26 3.46
CA LEU A 454 -17.07 11.41 4.38
C LEU A 454 -18.59 11.49 4.21
N SER A 455 -19.08 12.52 3.52
CA SER A 455 -20.49 12.64 3.12
C SER A 455 -20.92 11.61 2.07
N GLY A 456 -19.97 10.98 1.36
CA GLY A 456 -20.25 10.11 0.23
C GLY A 456 -20.78 10.81 -1.03
N LYS A 457 -20.88 12.15 -1.03
CA LYS A 457 -21.45 12.93 -2.13
C LYS A 457 -20.43 13.20 -3.22
N GLN A 458 -20.86 13.09 -4.48
CA GLN A 458 -20.02 13.42 -5.63
C GLN A 458 -19.72 14.92 -5.72
N GLU A 459 -20.67 15.75 -5.29
CA GLU A 459 -20.55 17.22 -5.29
C GLU A 459 -19.42 17.68 -4.38
N ASP A 460 -19.22 17.02 -3.23
CA ASP A 460 -18.14 17.32 -2.30
C ASP A 460 -16.78 16.94 -2.90
N LEU A 461 -16.70 15.80 -3.60
CA LEU A 461 -15.48 15.41 -4.32
C LEU A 461 -15.17 16.40 -5.45
N ASP A 462 -16.16 16.78 -6.24
CA ASP A 462 -15.98 17.78 -7.33
C ASP A 462 -15.56 19.16 -6.76
N ALA A 463 -16.06 19.54 -5.58
CA ALA A 463 -15.67 20.78 -4.89
C ALA A 463 -14.23 20.72 -4.35
N THR A 464 -13.85 19.60 -3.71
CA THR A 464 -12.49 19.42 -3.21
C THR A 464 -11.46 19.30 -4.35
N ASP A 465 -11.80 18.68 -5.47
CA ASP A 465 -10.95 18.65 -6.67
C ASP A 465 -10.67 20.07 -7.19
N ARG A 466 -11.69 20.93 -7.30
CA ARG A 466 -11.52 22.34 -7.69
C ARG A 466 -10.64 23.11 -6.70
N ALA A 467 -10.91 23.00 -5.42
CA ALA A 467 -10.14 23.68 -4.39
C ALA A 467 -8.67 23.22 -4.34
N ALA A 468 -8.41 21.92 -4.57
CA ALA A 468 -7.04 21.42 -4.69
C ALA A 468 -6.31 22.02 -5.89
N MET A 469 -6.96 22.11 -7.07
CA MET A 469 -6.39 22.76 -8.26
C MET A 469 -6.10 24.25 -8.03
N GLU A 470 -6.95 24.99 -7.30
CA GLU A 470 -6.72 26.38 -6.93
C GLU A 470 -5.50 26.55 -6.00
N CYS A 471 -5.19 25.54 -5.20
CA CYS A 471 -4.03 25.52 -4.30
C CYS A 471 -2.71 25.21 -5.02
N ILE A 472 -2.74 24.59 -6.19
CA ILE A 472 -1.57 24.11 -6.95
C ILE A 472 -1.18 25.17 -7.99
N ASP A 473 0.08 25.64 -7.98
CA ASP A 473 0.65 26.42 -9.08
C ASP A 473 1.32 25.46 -10.09
N PRO A 474 0.70 25.20 -11.25
CA PRO A 474 1.24 24.27 -12.23
C PRO A 474 2.52 24.76 -12.93
N ASN A 475 2.94 26.01 -12.68
CA ASN A 475 4.15 26.59 -13.25
C ASN A 475 5.35 26.55 -12.30
N ARG A 476 5.17 26.21 -11.02
CA ARG A 476 6.25 26.15 -10.04
C ARG A 476 7.24 25.04 -10.34
N ARG A 477 6.72 23.82 -10.56
CA ARG A 477 7.49 22.61 -10.87
C ARG A 477 6.68 21.70 -11.79
N TYR A 478 7.34 20.79 -12.53
CA TYR A 478 6.63 19.82 -13.37
C TYR A 478 5.76 18.85 -12.55
N GLN A 479 6.15 18.52 -11.30
CA GLN A 479 5.35 17.71 -10.39
C GLN A 479 4.00 18.38 -10.08
N ASP A 480 3.98 19.67 -9.85
CA ASP A 480 2.74 20.43 -9.62
C ASP A 480 1.86 20.44 -10.87
N ARG A 481 2.48 20.57 -12.06
CA ARG A 481 1.76 20.46 -13.34
C ARG A 481 1.14 19.08 -13.51
N ASP A 482 1.88 18.02 -13.23
CA ASP A 482 1.38 16.64 -13.32
C ASP A 482 0.20 16.44 -12.37
N ASN A 483 0.28 16.93 -11.14
CA ASN A 483 -0.81 16.91 -10.17
C ASN A 483 -2.04 17.69 -10.64
N TYR A 484 -1.84 18.88 -11.18
CA TYR A 484 -2.94 19.71 -11.70
C TYR A 484 -3.69 18.98 -12.83
N VAL A 485 -2.97 18.44 -13.81
CA VAL A 485 -3.54 17.67 -14.92
C VAL A 485 -4.23 16.39 -14.42
N TRP A 486 -3.64 15.71 -13.45
CA TRP A 486 -4.21 14.52 -12.84
C TRP A 486 -5.58 14.79 -12.22
N VAL A 487 -5.70 15.83 -11.39
CA VAL A 487 -6.98 16.19 -10.74
C VAL A 487 -7.99 16.69 -11.77
N ARG A 488 -7.56 17.54 -12.71
CA ARG A 488 -8.41 18.06 -13.79
C ARG A 488 -9.09 16.94 -14.58
N ASP A 489 -8.34 15.90 -14.92
CA ASP A 489 -8.80 14.82 -15.81
C ASP A 489 -9.34 13.60 -15.02
N ALA A 490 -9.38 13.65 -13.70
CA ALA A 490 -9.74 12.52 -12.84
C ALA A 490 -11.14 11.94 -13.13
N LYS A 491 -12.13 12.80 -13.40
CA LYS A 491 -13.48 12.37 -13.74
C LYS A 491 -13.54 11.63 -15.09
N LYS A 492 -12.82 12.15 -16.11
CA LYS A 492 -12.66 11.51 -17.42
C LYS A 492 -12.01 10.13 -17.27
N ASN A 493 -11.04 10.00 -16.39
CA ASN A 493 -10.29 8.78 -16.18
C ASN A 493 -11.02 7.74 -15.31
N LYS A 494 -12.21 8.06 -14.76
CA LYS A 494 -13.02 7.13 -13.94
C LYS A 494 -12.23 6.50 -12.78
N LEU A 495 -11.54 7.34 -12.01
CA LEU A 495 -10.59 6.87 -10.97
C LEU A 495 -11.27 6.39 -9.68
N VAL A 496 -12.50 6.82 -9.41
CA VAL A 496 -13.23 6.47 -8.19
C VAL A 496 -13.74 5.04 -8.27
N VAL A 497 -13.33 4.22 -7.29
CA VAL A 497 -13.87 2.88 -7.03
C VAL A 497 -14.20 2.82 -5.54
N GLY A 498 -15.45 2.52 -5.21
CA GLY A 498 -15.94 2.61 -3.83
C GLY A 498 -16.24 4.06 -3.40
N THR A 499 -15.67 4.49 -2.30
CA THR A 499 -15.92 5.81 -1.70
C THR A 499 -15.39 7.00 -2.51
N LYS A 500 -15.95 8.19 -2.26
CA LYS A 500 -15.59 9.43 -2.95
C LYS A 500 -14.26 9.97 -2.45
N ALA A 501 -13.18 9.55 -3.09
CA ALA A 501 -11.82 9.85 -2.68
C ALA A 501 -10.95 10.34 -3.84
N ARG A 502 -9.85 11.03 -3.51
CA ARG A 502 -8.82 11.47 -4.43
C ARG A 502 -7.42 11.30 -3.81
N ILE A 503 -6.44 11.14 -4.68
CA ILE A 503 -5.02 11.16 -4.34
C ILE A 503 -4.27 12.07 -5.31
N LEU A 504 -3.19 12.68 -4.82
CA LEU A 504 -2.14 13.29 -5.64
C LEU A 504 -0.80 13.21 -4.89
N TYR A 505 0.32 13.33 -5.60
CA TYR A 505 1.63 13.42 -4.97
C TYR A 505 1.99 14.88 -4.75
N GLN A 506 1.87 15.37 -3.52
CA GLN A 506 2.07 16.77 -3.16
C GLN A 506 3.15 16.93 -2.09
N ASP A 507 3.86 18.06 -2.15
CA ASP A 507 4.89 18.42 -1.18
C ASP A 507 4.31 18.96 0.16
N ALA A 508 5.19 19.17 1.14
CA ALA A 508 4.81 19.55 2.50
C ALA A 508 3.88 20.77 2.56
N MET A 509 4.26 21.85 1.89
CA MET A 509 3.51 23.12 1.94
C MET A 509 2.22 23.06 1.11
N GLY A 510 2.25 22.33 0.00
CA GLY A 510 1.05 22.08 -0.81
C GLY A 510 0.00 21.23 -0.06
N ARG A 511 0.44 20.18 0.65
CA ARG A 511 -0.45 19.38 1.51
C ARG A 511 -1.11 20.26 2.60
N MET A 512 -0.33 21.07 3.29
CA MET A 512 -0.84 21.98 4.31
C MET A 512 -1.87 22.96 3.74
N LYS A 513 -1.55 23.61 2.61
CA LYS A 513 -2.42 24.58 1.96
C LYS A 513 -3.75 23.96 1.54
N ILE A 514 -3.72 22.79 0.90
CA ILE A 514 -4.92 22.06 0.49
C ILE A 514 -5.74 21.64 1.71
N ALA A 515 -5.10 21.07 2.75
CA ALA A 515 -5.77 20.61 3.96
C ALA A 515 -6.47 21.76 4.70
N LEU A 516 -5.81 22.92 4.87
CA LEU A 516 -6.40 24.11 5.48
C LEU A 516 -7.58 24.64 4.66
N LYS A 517 -7.47 24.63 3.32
CA LYS A 517 -8.56 25.04 2.43
C LYS A 517 -9.78 24.12 2.59
N PHE A 518 -9.57 22.83 2.64
CA PHE A 518 -10.68 21.88 2.88
C PHE A 518 -11.32 22.09 4.25
N ASN A 519 -10.52 22.31 5.31
CA ASN A 519 -11.07 22.56 6.64
C ASN A 519 -11.88 23.86 6.70
N GLU A 520 -11.45 24.90 5.98
CA GLU A 520 -12.22 26.15 5.79
C GLU A 520 -13.56 25.87 5.09
N MET A 521 -13.57 25.09 4.01
CA MET A 521 -14.80 24.73 3.28
C MET A 521 -15.78 23.93 4.16
N VAL A 522 -15.29 23.02 5.01
CA VAL A 522 -16.11 22.31 6.00
C VAL A 522 -16.70 23.31 7.01
N ARG A 523 -15.90 24.25 7.54
CA ARG A 523 -16.34 25.29 8.47
C ARG A 523 -17.46 26.15 7.89
N ASN A 524 -17.34 26.50 6.61
CA ASN A 524 -18.32 27.30 5.90
C ASN A 524 -19.58 26.52 5.48
N GLY A 525 -19.61 25.19 5.66
CA GLY A 525 -20.70 24.33 5.22
C GLY A 525 -20.78 24.14 3.71
N GLU A 526 -19.70 24.38 2.99
CA GLU A 526 -19.61 24.19 1.53
C GLU A 526 -19.50 22.71 1.16
N ILE A 527 -18.88 21.91 2.04
CA ILE A 527 -18.72 20.45 1.93
C ILE A 527 -18.93 19.79 3.30
N GLY A 528 -19.22 18.50 3.30
CA GLY A 528 -19.23 17.68 4.50
C GLY A 528 -17.79 17.41 5.02
N PRO A 529 -17.67 16.74 6.19
CA PRO A 529 -16.37 16.38 6.75
C PRO A 529 -15.51 15.57 5.79
N VAL A 530 -14.19 15.72 5.92
CA VAL A 530 -13.19 15.05 5.07
C VAL A 530 -12.23 14.25 5.92
N MET A 531 -11.87 13.04 5.48
CA MET A 531 -10.75 12.28 6.02
C MET A 531 -9.53 12.50 5.14
N LEU A 532 -8.48 13.09 5.70
CA LEU A 532 -7.17 13.15 5.06
C LEU A 532 -6.32 11.96 5.47
N GLY A 533 -5.39 11.59 4.61
CA GLY A 533 -4.35 10.63 4.91
C GLY A 533 -3.25 10.67 3.86
N ARG A 534 -2.39 9.69 3.92
CA ARG A 534 -1.44 9.39 2.85
C ARG A 534 -1.26 7.89 2.73
N ASP A 535 -0.62 7.45 1.65
CA ASP A 535 -0.07 6.11 1.63
C ASP A 535 1.06 6.04 2.67
N HIS A 536 1.27 4.89 3.27
CA HIS A 536 2.41 4.70 4.18
C HIS A 536 3.75 4.67 3.42
N HIS A 537 3.73 4.31 2.15
CA HIS A 537 4.76 4.53 1.15
C HIS A 537 4.91 6.04 0.88
N ASP A 538 5.82 6.72 1.58
CA ASP A 538 6.01 8.17 1.47
C ASP A 538 7.46 8.57 1.83
N THR A 539 7.80 9.84 1.61
CA THR A 539 9.15 10.38 1.84
C THR A 539 9.66 10.18 3.27
N GLY A 540 8.79 10.28 4.29
CA GLY A 540 9.11 10.09 5.71
C GLY A 540 8.44 8.87 6.37
N GLY A 541 7.54 8.19 5.66
CA GLY A 541 6.65 7.19 6.24
C GLY A 541 7.21 5.77 6.27
N THR A 542 8.23 5.44 5.49
CA THR A 542 8.71 4.08 5.32
C THR A 542 10.22 4.00 5.31
N ASP A 543 10.76 3.17 6.20
CA ASP A 543 12.12 2.65 6.12
C ASP A 543 12.08 1.27 5.46
N SER A 544 12.62 1.18 4.24
CA SER A 544 12.71 -0.04 3.45
C SER A 544 13.97 0.01 2.59
N PRO A 545 15.01 -0.79 2.92
CA PRO A 545 16.32 -0.72 2.25
C PRO A 545 16.27 -0.96 0.74
N PHE A 546 15.30 -1.75 0.28
CA PHE A 546 15.17 -2.14 -1.13
C PHE A 546 14.12 -1.34 -1.88
N ARG A 547 13.42 -0.40 -1.20
CA ARG A 547 12.35 0.38 -1.81
C ARG A 547 12.43 1.85 -1.42
N GLU A 548 11.74 2.32 -0.35
CA GLU A 548 11.62 3.75 -0.03
C GLU A 548 12.93 4.41 0.43
N THR A 549 13.83 3.65 1.04
CA THR A 549 15.14 4.16 1.48
C THR A 549 16.31 3.66 0.62
N SER A 550 16.03 3.02 -0.51
CA SER A 550 17.06 2.51 -1.43
C SER A 550 17.94 3.61 -2.05
N ASN A 551 17.46 4.85 -2.14
CA ASN A 551 18.25 5.99 -2.60
C ASN A 551 18.98 6.74 -1.46
N ILE A 552 18.93 6.25 -0.23
CA ILE A 552 19.73 6.74 0.91
C ILE A 552 21.05 5.97 0.94
N LYS A 553 22.18 6.67 0.71
CA LYS A 553 23.48 6.05 0.46
C LYS A 553 24.53 6.33 1.53
N ASP A 554 24.13 6.76 2.73
CA ASP A 554 25.02 7.01 3.86
C ASP A 554 25.18 5.82 4.81
N GLY A 555 24.54 4.69 4.50
CA GLY A 555 24.52 3.48 5.32
C GLY A 555 23.37 3.42 6.32
N SER A 556 22.54 4.47 6.44
CA SER A 556 21.40 4.49 7.36
C SER A 556 20.11 3.89 6.77
N ASN A 557 20.14 3.48 5.50
CA ASN A 557 19.00 2.89 4.80
C ASN A 557 18.45 1.61 5.46
N ILE A 558 19.20 0.97 6.34
CA ILE A 558 18.79 -0.23 7.10
C ILE A 558 18.19 0.10 8.48
N MET A 559 18.11 1.39 8.84
CA MET A 559 17.55 1.84 10.11
C MET A 559 16.07 2.20 9.97
N ALA A 560 15.27 1.87 10.99
CA ALA A 560 13.84 2.18 11.04
C ALA A 560 13.50 3.49 11.79
N ASP A 561 14.48 4.32 12.05
CA ASP A 561 14.34 5.53 12.88
C ASP A 561 13.40 6.56 12.25
N MET A 562 13.43 6.72 10.93
CA MET A 562 12.64 7.72 10.24
C MET A 562 11.12 7.43 10.34
N ALA A 563 10.69 6.23 10.05
CA ALA A 563 9.28 5.84 10.14
C ALA A 563 8.75 5.94 11.58
N ILE A 564 9.55 5.54 12.58
CA ILE A 564 9.20 5.62 14.00
C ILE A 564 9.10 7.08 14.46
N GLN A 565 10.05 7.94 14.08
CA GLN A 565 10.02 9.37 14.42
C GLN A 565 8.86 10.09 13.74
N CYS A 566 8.57 9.76 12.46
CA CYS A 566 7.41 10.30 11.75
C CYS A 566 6.11 9.97 12.49
N TYR A 567 5.92 8.69 12.86
CA TYR A 567 4.79 8.21 13.65
C TYR A 567 4.66 8.93 15.00
N ALA A 568 5.75 9.00 15.79
CA ALA A 568 5.76 9.65 17.09
C ALA A 568 5.46 11.16 16.97
N GLY A 569 6.01 11.82 15.96
CA GLY A 569 5.78 13.23 15.72
C GLY A 569 4.37 13.56 15.24
N ASN A 570 3.73 12.67 14.48
CA ASN A 570 2.31 12.77 14.11
C ASN A 570 1.42 12.62 15.35
N ALA A 571 1.75 11.71 16.29
CA ALA A 571 1.08 11.59 17.56
C ALA A 571 1.18 12.88 18.39
N ALA A 572 2.40 13.42 18.52
CA ALA A 572 2.67 14.63 19.29
C ALA A 572 1.94 15.86 18.75
N ARG A 573 1.59 15.87 17.47
CA ARG A 573 0.89 16.97 16.80
C ARG A 573 -0.63 16.77 16.68
N GLY A 574 -1.15 15.65 17.17
CA GLY A 574 -2.59 15.43 17.32
C GLY A 574 -3.32 14.95 16.06
N MET A 575 -2.64 14.27 15.13
CA MET A 575 -3.33 13.56 14.04
C MET A 575 -4.43 12.64 14.60
N SER A 576 -5.57 12.55 13.92
CA SER A 576 -6.75 11.83 14.43
C SER A 576 -6.50 10.32 14.60
N LEU A 577 -5.77 9.73 13.66
CA LEU A 577 -5.34 8.34 13.66
C LEU A 577 -3.86 8.28 13.30
N ILE A 578 -3.11 7.45 13.99
CA ILE A 578 -1.73 7.12 13.63
C ILE A 578 -1.55 5.61 13.58
N ALA A 579 -0.71 5.14 12.66
CA ALA A 579 -0.47 3.73 12.46
C ALA A 579 1.00 3.43 12.17
N LEU A 580 1.50 2.32 12.70
CA LEU A 580 2.85 1.80 12.45
C LEU A 580 2.77 0.29 12.17
N HIS A 581 3.47 -0.17 11.14
CA HIS A 581 3.39 -1.55 10.66
C HIS A 581 4.76 -2.14 10.35
N ASN A 582 4.87 -3.46 10.47
CA ASN A 582 5.94 -4.25 9.92
C ASN A 582 5.59 -4.71 8.49
N GLY A 583 6.57 -4.82 7.63
CA GLY A 583 6.48 -5.47 6.32
C GLY A 583 6.17 -4.54 5.14
N GLY A 584 5.31 -3.57 5.28
CA GLY A 584 5.04 -2.50 4.30
C GLY A 584 4.83 -2.94 2.85
N GLY A 585 4.25 -4.12 2.58
CA GLY A 585 4.08 -4.67 1.23
C GLY A 585 5.29 -5.44 0.69
N VAL A 586 6.45 -5.39 1.34
CA VAL A 586 7.69 -6.07 0.92
C VAL A 586 8.00 -7.34 1.72
N GLY A 587 7.14 -7.71 2.65
CA GLY A 587 7.30 -8.87 3.54
C GLY A 587 7.82 -8.49 4.93
N ILE A 588 7.50 -9.33 5.90
CA ILE A 588 7.87 -9.15 7.30
C ILE A 588 9.39 -9.08 7.44
N GLY A 589 9.88 -8.18 8.29
CA GLY A 589 11.29 -7.94 8.54
C GLY A 589 12.02 -7.10 7.47
N LYS A 590 11.35 -6.72 6.39
CA LYS A 590 11.96 -6.00 5.26
C LYS A 590 11.62 -4.52 5.21
N SER A 591 10.70 -4.05 6.05
CA SER A 591 10.39 -2.63 6.22
C SER A 591 9.60 -2.35 7.50
N ILE A 592 9.72 -1.11 7.97
CA ILE A 592 8.81 -0.49 8.94
C ILE A 592 8.18 0.72 8.27
N ASN A 593 6.88 0.85 8.38
CA ASN A 593 6.14 1.93 7.72
C ASN A 593 5.03 2.46 8.61
N GLY A 594 4.72 3.73 8.44
CA GLY A 594 3.72 4.41 9.23
C GLY A 594 2.98 5.47 8.45
N GLY A 595 1.79 5.78 8.93
CA GLY A 595 0.93 6.79 8.35
C GLY A 595 -0.04 7.37 9.34
N PHE A 596 -0.90 8.23 8.84
CA PHE A 596 -1.90 8.94 9.63
C PHE A 596 -3.24 9.02 8.91
N GLY A 597 -4.28 9.28 9.70
CA GLY A 597 -5.56 9.82 9.26
C GLY A 597 -5.87 11.11 10.02
N MET A 598 -6.44 12.10 9.34
CA MET A 598 -6.83 13.37 9.95
C MET A 598 -8.24 13.75 9.52
N VAL A 599 -9.15 13.84 10.47
CA VAL A 599 -10.54 14.28 10.24
C VAL A 599 -10.59 15.80 10.21
N LEU A 600 -11.09 16.35 9.13
CA LEU A 600 -11.41 17.79 8.99
C LEU A 600 -12.87 18.01 9.43
N ASP A 601 -13.02 18.70 10.54
CA ASP A 601 -14.32 18.99 11.18
C ASP A 601 -14.71 20.47 11.08
N GLY A 602 -13.89 21.30 10.42
CA GLY A 602 -14.05 22.73 10.29
C GLY A 602 -13.55 23.55 11.49
N SER A 603 -13.04 22.92 12.56
CA SER A 603 -12.62 23.62 13.78
C SER A 603 -11.24 24.31 13.64
N GLU A 604 -11.02 25.37 14.43
CA GLU A 604 -9.71 26.02 14.59
C GLU A 604 -8.66 25.08 15.22
N ARG A 605 -9.10 24.11 16.04
CA ARG A 605 -8.26 23.05 16.58
C ARG A 605 -7.58 22.28 15.42
N VAL A 606 -8.36 21.93 14.41
CA VAL A 606 -7.87 21.21 13.22
C VAL A 606 -6.91 22.09 12.42
N ASP A 607 -7.20 23.39 12.23
CA ASP A 607 -6.25 24.31 11.57
C ASP A 607 -4.89 24.35 12.30
N THR A 608 -4.91 24.38 13.64
CA THR A 608 -3.70 24.34 14.47
C THR A 608 -2.91 23.04 14.24
N ILE A 609 -3.58 21.90 14.21
CA ILE A 609 -2.95 20.59 13.96
C ILE A 609 -2.34 20.56 12.56
N LEU A 610 -3.11 20.93 11.53
CA LEU A 610 -2.69 20.90 10.13
C LEU A 610 -1.45 21.77 9.87
N SER A 611 -1.39 22.94 10.48
CA SER A 611 -0.27 23.87 10.32
C SER A 611 1.07 23.33 10.82
N MET A 612 1.03 22.38 11.77
CA MET A 612 2.23 21.75 12.35
C MET A 612 2.48 20.36 11.78
N ALA A 613 1.42 19.57 11.66
CA ALA A 613 1.54 18.14 11.38
C ALA A 613 1.77 17.84 9.88
N MET A 614 1.17 18.61 8.97
CA MET A 614 1.39 18.42 7.53
C MET A 614 2.85 18.70 7.12
N PRO A 615 3.48 19.83 7.52
CA PRO A 615 4.90 20.03 7.26
C PRO A 615 5.79 18.97 7.92
N TRP A 616 5.52 18.63 9.18
CA TRP A 616 6.30 17.61 9.91
C TRP A 616 6.31 16.26 9.18
N ASP A 617 5.13 15.71 8.86
CA ASP A 617 4.99 14.37 8.28
C ASP A 617 5.84 14.17 7.01
N THR A 618 6.03 15.24 6.26
CA THR A 618 6.82 15.23 5.03
C THR A 618 8.27 15.63 5.27
N MET A 619 8.51 16.75 5.95
CA MET A 619 9.86 17.33 6.08
C MET A 619 10.78 16.52 7.00
N CYS A 620 10.26 15.70 7.92
CA CYS A 620 11.10 14.77 8.68
C CYS A 620 11.86 13.79 7.75
N GLY A 621 11.21 13.32 6.68
CA GLY A 621 11.84 12.46 5.68
C GLY A 621 12.78 13.21 4.74
N VAL A 622 12.39 14.41 4.29
CA VAL A 622 13.25 15.27 3.45
C VAL A 622 14.53 15.65 4.22
N ALA A 623 14.42 16.00 5.50
CA ALA A 623 15.57 16.31 6.37
C ALA A 623 16.54 15.12 6.48
N ARG A 624 16.01 13.91 6.70
CA ARG A 624 16.86 12.70 6.75
C ARG A 624 17.58 12.44 5.44
N ARG A 625 16.89 12.62 4.30
CA ARG A 625 17.47 12.48 2.97
C ARG A 625 18.53 13.54 2.70
N ALA A 626 18.30 14.78 3.12
CA ALA A 626 19.30 15.85 3.06
C ALA A 626 20.57 15.52 3.88
N TRP A 627 20.41 14.97 5.10
CA TRP A 627 21.54 14.50 5.91
C TRP A 627 22.26 13.29 5.29
N ALA A 628 21.59 12.49 4.50
CA ALA A 628 22.19 11.43 3.68
C ALA A 628 22.91 11.96 2.41
N ARG A 629 22.94 13.28 2.23
CA ARG A 629 23.59 14.00 1.12
C ARG A 629 22.83 13.94 -0.22
N ASN A 630 21.53 13.66 -0.20
CA ASN A 630 20.69 13.72 -1.40
C ASN A 630 20.55 15.20 -1.81
N GLU A 631 21.08 15.58 -2.98
CA GLU A 631 21.18 16.96 -3.45
C GLU A 631 19.83 17.66 -3.56
N ASN A 632 18.81 16.96 -4.11
CA ASN A 632 17.47 17.52 -4.24
C ASN A 632 16.81 17.77 -2.87
N SER A 633 17.09 16.93 -1.87
CA SER A 633 16.61 17.13 -0.50
C SER A 633 17.32 18.30 0.19
N ILE A 634 18.62 18.49 -0.05
CA ILE A 634 19.37 19.67 0.46
C ILE A 634 18.74 20.95 -0.11
N SER A 635 18.51 21.01 -1.42
CA SER A 635 17.85 22.14 -2.08
C SER A 635 16.46 22.39 -1.53
N THR A 636 15.69 21.33 -1.28
CA THR A 636 14.34 21.43 -0.72
C THR A 636 14.35 21.97 0.72
N VAL A 637 15.30 21.54 1.53
CA VAL A 637 15.47 22.08 2.90
C VAL A 637 15.84 23.56 2.89
N ILE A 638 16.70 23.99 1.95
CA ILE A 638 17.04 25.42 1.79
C ILE A 638 15.77 26.23 1.49
N GLU A 639 14.98 25.82 0.49
CA GLU A 639 13.72 26.51 0.13
C GLU A 639 12.72 26.52 1.31
N TYR A 640 12.60 25.39 2.03
CA TYR A 640 11.71 25.27 3.18
C TYR A 640 12.13 26.20 4.32
N ASN A 641 13.41 26.22 4.68
CA ASN A 641 13.95 27.09 5.74
C ASN A 641 13.74 28.58 5.41
N GLU A 642 13.94 28.99 4.15
CA GLU A 642 13.68 30.35 3.71
C GLU A 642 12.19 30.75 3.89
N ALA A 643 11.28 29.86 3.50
CA ALA A 643 9.84 30.11 3.59
C ALA A 643 9.33 30.09 5.06
N ASN A 644 9.97 29.33 5.96
CA ASN A 644 9.52 29.08 7.32
C ASN A 644 10.50 29.56 8.40
N LYS A 645 11.39 30.48 8.10
CA LYS A 645 12.50 30.96 8.96
C LYS A 645 12.11 31.46 10.35
N LEU A 646 10.84 31.78 10.59
CA LEU A 646 10.35 32.21 11.89
C LEU A 646 9.85 31.05 12.79
N THR A 647 9.61 29.89 12.21
CA THR A 647 9.00 28.74 12.90
C THR A 647 9.87 27.51 12.90
N ASP A 648 10.56 27.23 11.79
CA ASP A 648 11.30 26.00 11.59
C ASP A 648 12.74 26.28 11.19
N HIS A 649 13.66 25.41 11.63
CA HIS A 649 15.05 25.42 11.22
C HIS A 649 15.59 24.00 11.09
N ILE A 650 15.72 23.53 9.86
CA ILE A 650 16.32 22.23 9.56
C ILE A 650 17.80 22.46 9.23
N THR A 651 18.69 21.85 9.99
CA THR A 651 20.14 21.90 9.74
C THR A 651 20.53 21.10 8.51
N LEU A 652 21.57 21.57 7.82
CA LEU A 652 22.12 20.94 6.62
C LEU A 652 23.51 20.34 6.90
N PRO A 653 23.89 19.23 6.24
CA PRO A 653 25.22 18.65 6.36
C PRO A 653 26.26 19.48 5.59
N ASN A 654 27.50 19.45 6.06
CA ASN A 654 28.64 19.85 5.23
C ASN A 654 29.07 18.66 4.37
N ILE A 655 29.26 18.90 3.07
CA ILE A 655 29.67 17.88 2.12
C ILE A 655 31.20 17.76 2.09
N ALA A 656 31.72 16.60 2.45
CA ALA A 656 33.16 16.32 2.40
C ALA A 656 33.64 16.21 0.94
N CYS A 657 34.88 16.64 0.70
CA CYS A 657 35.52 16.45 -0.60
C CYS A 657 35.87 14.97 -0.81
N ASP A 658 35.32 14.35 -1.85
CA ASP A 658 35.52 12.93 -2.18
C ASP A 658 37.00 12.56 -2.40
N GLU A 659 37.75 13.46 -3.05
CA GLU A 659 39.19 13.25 -3.30
C GLU A 659 39.99 13.20 -2.01
N LEU A 660 39.67 14.10 -1.05
CA LEU A 660 40.28 14.11 0.27
C LEU A 660 39.97 12.82 1.03
N VAL A 661 38.70 12.40 1.03
CA VAL A 661 38.26 11.15 1.72
C VAL A 661 38.99 9.94 1.13
N LYS A 662 38.98 9.77 -0.21
CA LYS A 662 39.63 8.65 -0.90
C LYS A 662 41.14 8.62 -0.65
N LYS A 663 41.81 9.80 -0.67
CA LYS A 663 43.23 9.91 -0.40
C LYS A 663 43.55 9.47 1.04
N THR A 664 42.78 9.99 2.01
CA THR A 664 42.99 9.69 3.43
C THR A 664 42.82 8.18 3.69
N VAL A 665 41.76 7.55 3.22
CA VAL A 665 41.52 6.11 3.37
C VAL A 665 42.68 5.30 2.77
N LYS A 666 43.14 5.68 1.57
CA LYS A 666 44.28 4.99 0.91
C LYS A 666 45.60 5.13 1.68
N GLU A 667 45.83 6.26 2.35
CA GLU A 667 47.03 6.49 3.19
C GLU A 667 47.00 5.67 4.48
N PHE A 668 45.82 5.51 5.11
CA PHE A 668 45.65 4.72 6.31
C PHE A 668 45.65 3.19 6.11
N ASN A 669 45.40 2.72 4.89
CA ASN A 669 45.44 1.31 4.53
C ASN A 669 46.78 0.83 3.96
N LYS A 670 47.83 1.70 3.98
CA LYS A 670 49.22 1.36 3.68
C LYS A 670 49.99 1.05 4.95
#